data_761a2f85e0c216a17784bfc4e3809384
#
_entry.id   761a2f85e0c216a17784bfc4e3809384
#
_cell.length_a   1.000
_cell.length_b   1.000
_cell.length_c   1.000
_cell.angle_alpha   90.00
_cell.angle_beta   90.00
_cell.angle_gamma   90.00
#
_symmetry.space_group_name_H-M   'P 1'
#
loop_
_entity.id
_entity.type
_entity.pdbx_description
1 polymer ?
#
loop_
_entity_poly.entity_id
_entity_poly.type
_entity_poly.pdbx_seq_one_letter_code
_entity_poly.pdbx_strand_id
1 'polypeptide(L)'
;MVEGRLPESSREIVLSDTLARARGLHPGDWYELTLTGTGRYLRVRISGLVKDPECLYYVNTTTPAPDLTHYAFAYGNETLLQELMGANRYNQICITTDGSLSAARLRLAVDAALGDRVVNILSLEDNTQAYYLLEMRDNLAPILNIFPVLFFLCAVLMMVSTMNRLIENARSDIGTFKALGYSDAKIMCYYLLHALLVVLVGFPVGAWLGRYVSALIVSTIAIGCDLPPYTVVHDFAAWGRALGLTALCCIGSAWLVARSLLKETPAQCMRPKPPRSTKPVALERLGPVWHRLGFNQKYIIRNTLRNKVRMATCIFGIAFCMALVFLAFALRDSIQAYSDALAERQNRYDLMVDLSTSVTEGQYRRLTNDVGVTEAELEMSTACWLYTDSQRATAALTVTEDQVSLKRYDPYAEGALTLPKNGLVLEESLANELGLRAGDRVTLRFTGDSRYYSVFVAEVNRCVSGACLSRSLWRSLGLAYTPTAAYLTSDGPEALAARLGDYDFVDAWQTRQAATAAAVERLSSMSMVVYILILFGGGLACIVIYNLGIMSFFEQLRSLATLMVLGFYEKEIKTLQLSENIIFAVCGILLGIPLGVSLNRMILVSITTMPLMEATRPASLALSCAVTLLFALAVNVVIGRKMREIDMLGALKSVE
;
A
#
# COMPACT_ATOMS: atom_id res chain seq x y z
N MET A 1 14.45 -26.12 8.74
CA MET A 1 13.89 -27.37 9.26
C MET A 1 12.91 -27.02 10.36
N VAL A 2 11.70 -27.56 10.28
CA VAL A 2 10.64 -27.34 11.28
C VAL A 2 10.59 -28.54 12.23
N GLU A 3 10.62 -29.76 11.67
CA GLU A 3 10.57 -31.01 12.43
C GLU A 3 11.36 -32.09 11.71
N GLY A 4 11.91 -33.06 12.44
CA GLY A 4 12.66 -34.18 11.88
C GLY A 4 14.10 -33.86 11.48
N ARG A 5 14.63 -34.54 10.47
CA ARG A 5 16.00 -34.44 9.96
C ARG A 5 16.08 -34.40 8.43
N LEU A 6 17.22 -34.01 7.86
CA LEU A 6 17.46 -34.06 6.42
C LEU A 6 17.51 -35.52 5.92
N PRO A 7 17.21 -35.78 4.64
CA PRO A 7 17.21 -37.13 4.07
C PRO A 7 18.65 -37.68 3.99
N GLU A 8 18.87 -38.87 4.53
CA GLU A 8 20.16 -39.56 4.49
C GLU A 8 20.19 -40.73 3.51
N SER A 9 19.02 -41.23 3.12
CA SER A 9 18.90 -42.36 2.17
C SER A 9 18.16 -41.96 0.90
N SER A 10 18.29 -42.79 -0.15
CA SER A 10 17.61 -42.57 -1.44
C SER A 10 16.08 -42.65 -1.37
N ARG A 11 15.54 -43.15 -0.26
CA ARG A 11 14.09 -43.28 -0.06
C ARG A 11 13.56 -42.39 1.04
N GLU A 12 14.28 -41.34 1.36
CA GLU A 12 13.86 -40.32 2.30
C GLU A 12 13.71 -38.97 1.61
N ILE A 13 12.70 -38.23 2.02
CA ILE A 13 12.47 -36.85 1.59
C ILE A 13 12.15 -35.96 2.80
N VAL A 14 12.44 -34.67 2.69
CA VAL A 14 11.79 -33.66 3.50
C VAL A 14 10.70 -33.00 2.68
N LEU A 15 9.56 -32.76 3.32
CA LEU A 15 8.37 -32.22 2.68
C LEU A 15 8.07 -30.83 3.23
N SER A 16 7.42 -29.98 2.43
CA SER A 16 6.90 -28.70 2.89
C SER A 16 5.99 -28.86 4.10
N ASP A 17 6.22 -28.08 5.16
CA ASP A 17 5.44 -28.11 6.41
C ASP A 17 3.95 -27.83 6.16
N THR A 18 3.64 -26.89 5.29
CA THR A 18 2.26 -26.48 5.00
C THR A 18 1.46 -27.58 4.30
N LEU A 19 2.05 -28.24 3.27
CA LEU A 19 1.41 -29.37 2.63
C LEU A 19 1.25 -30.56 3.58
N ALA A 20 2.28 -30.86 4.35
CA ALA A 20 2.25 -31.98 5.29
C ALA A 20 1.12 -31.81 6.32
N ARG A 21 0.98 -30.62 6.90
CA ARG A 21 -0.11 -30.31 7.86
C ARG A 21 -1.49 -30.37 7.20
N ALA A 22 -1.63 -29.86 5.96
CA ALA A 22 -2.90 -29.89 5.24
C ALA A 22 -3.37 -31.33 4.96
N ARG A 23 -2.41 -32.26 4.76
CA ARG A 23 -2.70 -33.69 4.49
C ARG A 23 -2.56 -34.59 5.73
N GLY A 24 -2.27 -34.03 6.90
CA GLY A 24 -2.10 -34.80 8.14
C GLY A 24 -0.89 -35.73 8.14
N LEU A 25 0.18 -35.35 7.43
CA LEU A 25 1.41 -36.14 7.29
C LEU A 25 2.44 -35.73 8.35
N HIS A 26 3.18 -36.71 8.88
CA HIS A 26 4.20 -36.50 9.91
C HIS A 26 5.53 -37.15 9.51
N PRO A 27 6.66 -36.73 10.11
CA PRO A 27 7.91 -37.42 9.94
C PRO A 27 7.79 -38.90 10.33
N GLY A 28 8.22 -39.78 9.42
CA GLY A 28 8.08 -41.22 9.56
C GLY A 28 7.04 -41.87 8.65
N ASP A 29 6.11 -41.07 8.14
CA ASP A 29 5.07 -41.56 7.24
C ASP A 29 5.62 -41.88 5.85
N TRP A 30 4.91 -42.75 5.14
CA TRP A 30 5.23 -43.11 3.76
C TRP A 30 4.42 -42.24 2.80
N TYR A 31 5.11 -41.73 1.78
CA TYR A 31 4.54 -40.93 0.72
C TYR A 31 4.88 -41.51 -0.65
N GLU A 32 3.98 -41.41 -1.61
CA GLU A 32 4.19 -41.88 -2.97
C GLU A 32 4.48 -40.70 -3.90
N LEU A 33 5.68 -40.71 -4.51
CA LEU A 33 6.06 -39.76 -5.53
C LEU A 33 5.82 -40.37 -6.89
N THR A 34 5.04 -39.71 -7.73
CA THR A 34 4.79 -40.12 -9.10
C THR A 34 5.43 -39.10 -10.06
N LEU A 35 6.23 -39.59 -11.01
CA LEU A 35 6.83 -38.73 -12.05
C LEU A 35 5.84 -38.55 -13.19
N THR A 36 5.31 -37.34 -13.33
CA THR A 36 4.33 -36.97 -14.36
C THR A 36 4.85 -37.31 -15.75
N GLY A 37 4.02 -37.89 -16.59
CA GLY A 37 4.35 -38.28 -17.98
C GLY A 37 5.14 -39.58 -18.17
N THR A 38 5.59 -40.24 -17.09
CA THR A 38 6.36 -41.49 -17.20
C THR A 38 5.68 -42.72 -16.58
N GLY A 39 4.64 -42.47 -15.74
CA GLY A 39 3.99 -43.52 -14.96
C GLY A 39 4.89 -44.18 -13.90
N ARG A 40 6.10 -43.65 -13.69
CA ARG A 40 6.99 -44.17 -12.65
C ARG A 40 6.56 -43.60 -11.30
N TYR A 41 6.50 -44.47 -10.31
CA TYR A 41 6.23 -44.08 -8.93
C TYR A 41 7.32 -44.63 -7.99
N LEU A 42 7.59 -43.92 -6.91
CA LEU A 42 8.53 -44.34 -5.89
C LEU A 42 7.93 -44.06 -4.50
N ARG A 43 7.92 -45.07 -3.66
CA ARG A 43 7.49 -44.93 -2.27
C ARG A 43 8.66 -44.47 -1.43
N VAL A 44 8.51 -43.29 -0.81
CA VAL A 44 9.55 -42.64 -0.01
C VAL A 44 9.02 -42.39 1.41
N ARG A 45 9.94 -42.26 2.36
CA ARG A 45 9.62 -41.94 3.75
C ARG A 45 9.86 -40.46 4.02
N ILE A 46 8.94 -39.79 4.69
CA ILE A 46 9.13 -38.43 5.13
C ILE A 46 10.10 -38.41 6.32
N SER A 47 11.30 -37.85 6.14
CA SER A 47 12.32 -37.75 7.18
C SER A 47 12.19 -36.47 8.02
N GLY A 48 11.54 -35.44 7.47
CA GLY A 48 11.33 -34.19 8.17
C GLY A 48 10.43 -33.24 7.39
N LEU A 49 10.08 -32.16 8.07
CA LEU A 49 9.28 -31.05 7.53
C LEU A 49 10.14 -29.80 7.43
N VAL A 50 10.00 -29.06 6.35
CA VAL A 50 10.87 -27.93 6.03
C VAL A 50 10.06 -26.74 5.50
N LYS A 51 10.53 -25.54 5.80
CA LYS A 51 10.13 -24.28 5.16
C LYS A 51 11.34 -23.70 4.45
N ASP A 52 11.15 -23.26 3.22
CA ASP A 52 12.23 -22.76 2.37
C ASP A 52 12.08 -21.25 2.15
N PRO A 53 13.11 -20.44 2.41
CA PRO A 53 13.09 -19.02 2.13
C PRO A 53 13.05 -18.68 0.62
N GLU A 54 13.39 -19.60 -0.27
CA GLU A 54 13.26 -19.42 -1.72
C GLU A 54 11.86 -19.79 -2.25
N CYS A 55 11.05 -20.49 -1.44
CA CYS A 55 9.69 -20.92 -1.77
C CYS A 55 8.65 -20.28 -0.83
N LEU A 56 8.79 -18.99 -0.55
CA LEU A 56 7.88 -18.25 0.35
C LEU A 56 6.47 -18.11 -0.23
N TYR A 57 6.37 -17.97 -1.54
CA TYR A 57 5.14 -17.75 -2.26
C TYR A 57 5.13 -18.61 -3.51
N TYR A 58 4.72 -19.87 -3.36
CA TYR A 58 4.73 -20.80 -4.47
C TYR A 58 3.47 -20.60 -5.32
N VAL A 59 3.66 -20.10 -6.53
CA VAL A 59 2.61 -19.97 -7.56
C VAL A 59 2.97 -20.89 -8.73
N ASN A 60 1.98 -21.59 -9.24
CA ASN A 60 2.11 -22.25 -10.53
C ASN A 60 2.07 -21.20 -11.65
N THR A 61 2.63 -21.50 -12.81
CA THR A 61 2.66 -20.59 -13.98
C THR A 61 1.29 -20.11 -14.42
N THR A 62 0.25 -20.83 -14.07
CA THR A 62 -1.14 -20.59 -14.47
C THR A 62 -2.04 -20.06 -13.35
N THR A 63 -1.72 -20.32 -12.09
CA THR A 63 -2.50 -19.83 -10.94
C THR A 63 -1.80 -18.63 -10.30
N PRO A 64 -2.40 -17.44 -10.32
CA PRO A 64 -1.81 -16.23 -9.73
C PRO A 64 -1.86 -16.21 -8.20
N ALA A 65 -2.45 -17.22 -7.57
CA ALA A 65 -2.57 -17.33 -6.12
C ALA A 65 -1.86 -18.61 -5.63
N PRO A 66 -1.11 -18.54 -4.51
CA PRO A 66 -0.46 -19.71 -3.96
C PRO A 66 -1.51 -20.67 -3.41
N ASP A 67 -1.43 -21.91 -3.85
CA ASP A 67 -2.14 -23.00 -3.20
C ASP A 67 -1.12 -23.94 -2.55
N LEU A 68 -0.68 -23.57 -1.37
CA LEU A 68 0.31 -24.30 -0.58
C LEU A 68 -0.23 -25.65 -0.04
N THR A 69 -1.51 -25.92 -0.22
CA THR A 69 -2.16 -27.17 0.19
C THR A 69 -2.14 -28.23 -0.92
N HIS A 70 -2.00 -27.80 -2.16
CA HIS A 70 -1.93 -28.68 -3.34
C HIS A 70 -0.57 -28.62 -4.04
N TYR A 71 0.07 -27.44 -4.06
CA TYR A 71 1.39 -27.24 -4.66
C TYR A 71 2.42 -26.99 -3.57
N ALA A 72 3.47 -27.80 -3.57
CA ALA A 72 4.52 -27.69 -2.57
C ALA A 72 5.84 -28.23 -3.14
N PHE A 73 6.87 -28.13 -2.36
CA PHE A 73 8.20 -28.62 -2.69
C PHE A 73 8.60 -29.75 -1.73
N ALA A 74 9.47 -30.62 -2.23
CA ALA A 74 10.12 -31.65 -1.44
C ALA A 74 11.61 -31.72 -1.84
N TYR A 75 12.46 -32.01 -0.88
CA TYR A 75 13.88 -32.21 -1.13
C TYR A 75 14.27 -33.66 -0.85
N GLY A 76 15.01 -34.24 -1.79
CA GLY A 76 15.64 -35.53 -1.66
C GLY A 76 17.12 -35.44 -1.97
N ASN A 77 17.82 -36.58 -1.90
CA ASN A 77 19.23 -36.65 -2.28
C ASN A 77 19.40 -37.03 -3.76
N GLU A 78 20.63 -36.95 -4.29
CA GLU A 78 20.94 -37.26 -5.67
C GLU A 78 20.60 -38.72 -6.07
N THR A 79 20.70 -39.66 -5.14
CA THR A 79 20.37 -41.07 -5.38
C THR A 79 18.88 -41.28 -5.60
N LEU A 80 18.02 -40.51 -4.95
CA LEU A 80 16.59 -40.48 -5.22
C LEU A 80 16.31 -40.00 -6.64
N LEU A 81 17.02 -38.97 -7.11
CA LEU A 81 16.88 -38.44 -8.46
C LEU A 81 17.30 -39.48 -9.51
N GLN A 82 18.40 -40.23 -9.26
CA GLN A 82 18.83 -41.33 -10.11
C GLN A 82 17.80 -42.45 -10.18
N GLU A 83 17.19 -42.83 -9.08
CA GLU A 83 16.14 -43.88 -9.06
C GLU A 83 14.89 -43.44 -9.84
N LEU A 84 14.47 -42.16 -9.70
CA LEU A 84 13.29 -41.64 -10.39
C LEU A 84 13.52 -41.38 -11.87
N MET A 85 14.60 -40.70 -12.23
CA MET A 85 14.84 -40.22 -13.60
C MET A 85 15.79 -41.10 -14.42
N GLY A 86 16.48 -42.04 -13.79
CA GLY A 86 17.45 -42.90 -14.40
C GLY A 86 18.79 -42.24 -14.75
N ALA A 87 18.95 -40.95 -14.43
CA ALA A 87 20.19 -40.17 -14.60
C ALA A 87 20.19 -38.95 -13.73
N ASN A 88 21.38 -38.47 -13.34
CA ASN A 88 21.52 -37.16 -12.72
C ASN A 88 21.32 -36.06 -13.77
N ARG A 89 20.24 -35.32 -13.66
CA ARG A 89 19.94 -34.15 -14.50
C ARG A 89 19.80 -32.93 -13.60
N TYR A 90 20.69 -31.96 -13.79
CA TYR A 90 20.64 -30.69 -13.10
C TYR A 90 19.91 -29.69 -14.00
N ASN A 91 18.82 -29.11 -13.49
CA ASN A 91 18.05 -28.12 -14.19
C ASN A 91 18.28 -26.68 -13.64
N GLN A 92 18.96 -26.56 -12.51
CA GLN A 92 19.27 -25.28 -11.89
C GLN A 92 20.69 -25.29 -11.30
N ILE A 93 21.40 -24.17 -11.47
CA ILE A 93 22.72 -23.93 -10.89
C ILE A 93 22.62 -22.64 -10.08
N CYS A 94 22.82 -22.72 -8.78
CA CYS A 94 22.89 -21.56 -7.90
C CYS A 94 24.32 -21.02 -7.87
N ILE A 95 24.49 -19.74 -8.18
CA ILE A 95 25.81 -19.09 -8.23
C ILE A 95 25.84 -17.99 -7.18
N THR A 96 26.79 -18.07 -6.25
CA THR A 96 27.08 -16.99 -5.30
C THR A 96 28.32 -16.22 -5.73
N THR A 97 28.32 -14.92 -5.55
CA THR A 97 29.44 -14.04 -5.89
C THR A 97 29.90 -13.27 -4.66
N ASP A 98 31.15 -12.86 -4.66
CA ASP A 98 31.73 -11.98 -3.66
C ASP A 98 31.32 -10.50 -3.83
N GLY A 99 30.41 -10.21 -4.77
CA GLY A 99 29.95 -8.85 -5.07
C GLY A 99 30.91 -8.03 -5.96
N SER A 100 32.01 -8.64 -6.42
CA SER A 100 32.99 -7.96 -7.29
C SER A 100 32.48 -7.77 -8.73
N LEU A 101 31.54 -8.60 -9.17
CA LEU A 101 30.93 -8.54 -10.49
C LEU A 101 29.52 -7.94 -10.42
N SER A 102 29.24 -7.00 -11.31
CA SER A 102 27.85 -6.54 -11.49
C SER A 102 26.99 -7.67 -12.09
N ALA A 103 25.68 -7.68 -11.78
CA ALA A 103 24.73 -8.67 -12.30
C ALA A 103 24.81 -8.84 -13.83
N ALA A 104 24.96 -7.72 -14.56
CA ALA A 104 25.10 -7.75 -16.02
C ALA A 104 26.39 -8.47 -16.48
N ARG A 105 27.53 -8.26 -15.82
CA ARG A 105 28.78 -8.95 -16.14
C ARG A 105 28.73 -10.43 -15.78
N LEU A 106 28.07 -10.76 -14.66
CA LEU A 106 27.87 -12.16 -14.28
C LEU A 106 27.01 -12.88 -15.31
N ARG A 107 25.90 -12.27 -15.75
CA ARG A 107 25.04 -12.83 -16.82
C ARG A 107 25.84 -13.10 -18.10
N LEU A 108 26.68 -12.16 -18.53
CA LEU A 108 27.55 -12.35 -19.72
C LEU A 108 28.55 -13.47 -19.53
N ALA A 109 29.13 -13.63 -18.36
CA ALA A 109 30.11 -14.68 -18.06
C ALA A 109 29.42 -16.07 -18.05
N VAL A 110 28.23 -16.19 -17.51
CA VAL A 110 27.43 -17.42 -17.49
C VAL A 110 27.00 -17.78 -18.91
N ASP A 111 26.52 -16.84 -19.72
CA ASP A 111 26.19 -17.05 -21.14
C ASP A 111 27.40 -17.52 -21.94
N ALA A 112 28.56 -16.93 -21.72
CA ALA A 112 29.79 -17.32 -22.40
C ALA A 112 30.28 -18.73 -22.03
N ALA A 113 30.04 -19.13 -20.74
CA ALA A 113 30.49 -20.44 -20.25
C ALA A 113 29.55 -21.60 -20.63
N LEU A 114 28.24 -21.37 -20.60
CA LEU A 114 27.22 -22.41 -20.76
C LEU A 114 26.49 -22.36 -22.10
N GLY A 115 26.50 -21.21 -22.79
CA GLY A 115 25.92 -21.04 -24.12
C GLY A 115 24.42 -21.41 -24.17
N ASP A 116 24.05 -22.17 -25.20
CA ASP A 116 22.65 -22.57 -25.44
C ASP A 116 22.07 -23.54 -24.40
N ARG A 117 22.86 -23.95 -23.39
CA ARG A 117 22.39 -24.78 -22.28
C ARG A 117 21.65 -23.97 -21.23
N VAL A 118 21.77 -22.61 -21.24
CA VAL A 118 21.12 -21.72 -20.31
C VAL A 118 19.72 -21.39 -20.83
N VAL A 119 18.73 -21.83 -20.09
CA VAL A 119 17.32 -21.52 -20.34
C VAL A 119 16.99 -20.12 -19.85
N ASN A 120 17.41 -19.79 -18.63
CA ASN A 120 17.15 -18.51 -18.00
C ASN A 120 18.23 -18.22 -16.96
N ILE A 121 18.52 -16.93 -16.74
CA ILE A 121 19.39 -16.46 -15.66
C ILE A 121 18.57 -15.50 -14.81
N LEU A 122 18.19 -15.95 -13.62
CA LEU A 122 17.44 -15.18 -12.64
C LEU A 122 18.41 -14.66 -11.57
N SER A 123 18.34 -13.40 -11.24
CA SER A 123 18.89 -12.90 -9.98
C SER A 123 17.93 -13.27 -8.83
N LEU A 124 18.39 -13.16 -7.60
CA LEU A 124 17.50 -13.35 -6.44
C LEU A 124 16.31 -12.38 -6.48
N GLU A 125 16.54 -11.18 -7.02
CA GLU A 125 15.50 -10.14 -7.18
C GLU A 125 14.48 -10.49 -8.27
N ASP A 126 14.87 -11.29 -9.28
CA ASP A 126 13.98 -11.76 -10.35
C ASP A 126 13.21 -13.05 -9.96
N ASN A 127 13.56 -13.69 -8.83
CA ASN A 127 12.84 -14.85 -8.32
C ASN A 127 11.58 -14.40 -7.58
N THR A 128 10.45 -14.41 -8.26
CA THR A 128 9.16 -13.96 -7.71
C THR A 128 8.74 -14.68 -6.44
N GLN A 129 9.16 -15.93 -6.25
CA GLN A 129 8.83 -16.72 -5.07
C GLN A 129 9.60 -16.25 -3.82
N ALA A 130 10.89 -16.00 -3.97
CA ALA A 130 11.75 -15.45 -2.90
C ALA A 130 11.52 -13.94 -2.74
N TYR A 131 11.27 -13.23 -3.84
CA TYR A 131 11.12 -11.77 -3.87
C TYR A 131 9.77 -11.26 -3.36
N TYR A 132 8.79 -12.13 -3.15
CA TYR A 132 7.44 -11.76 -2.71
C TYR A 132 7.40 -10.79 -1.52
N LEU A 133 8.25 -10.99 -0.52
CA LEU A 133 8.32 -10.09 0.64
C LEU A 133 8.88 -8.72 0.29
N LEU A 134 9.83 -8.66 -0.64
CA LEU A 134 10.41 -7.41 -1.13
C LEU A 134 9.39 -6.66 -2.00
N GLU A 135 8.69 -7.36 -2.87
CA GLU A 135 7.57 -6.83 -3.65
C GLU A 135 6.48 -6.26 -2.73
N MET A 136 6.10 -7.01 -1.69
CA MET A 136 5.10 -6.54 -0.73
C MET A 136 5.59 -5.31 0.05
N ARG A 137 6.88 -5.25 0.42
CA ARG A 137 7.50 -4.05 1.00
C ARG A 137 7.38 -2.86 0.05
N ASP A 138 7.68 -3.05 -1.22
CA ASP A 138 7.69 -1.98 -2.22
C ASP A 138 6.28 -1.48 -2.53
N ASN A 139 5.28 -2.35 -2.50
CA ASN A 139 3.86 -1.99 -2.58
C ASN A 139 3.38 -1.19 -1.38
N LEU A 140 3.86 -1.50 -0.18
CA LEU A 140 3.49 -0.80 1.05
C LEU A 140 4.30 0.49 1.26
N ALA A 141 5.50 0.60 0.69
CA ALA A 141 6.39 1.73 0.91
C ALA A 141 5.76 3.10 0.59
N PRO A 142 5.02 3.32 -0.51
CA PRO A 142 4.36 4.59 -0.77
C PRO A 142 3.37 4.98 0.33
N ILE A 143 2.58 4.00 0.78
CA ILE A 143 1.60 4.18 1.86
C ILE A 143 2.33 4.54 3.15
N LEU A 144 3.33 3.73 3.54
CA LEU A 144 4.08 3.89 4.78
C LEU A 144 4.95 5.16 4.80
N ASN A 145 5.28 5.75 3.65
CA ASN A 145 6.03 7.01 3.57
C ASN A 145 5.12 8.25 3.62
N ILE A 146 3.97 8.22 2.96
CA ILE A 146 3.07 9.39 2.86
C ILE A 146 2.34 9.65 4.19
N PHE A 147 1.85 8.62 4.87
CA PHE A 147 1.13 8.79 6.14
C PHE A 147 1.97 9.45 7.24
N PRO A 148 3.23 9.03 7.52
CA PRO A 148 4.08 9.73 8.48
C PRO A 148 4.30 11.20 8.15
N VAL A 149 4.45 11.57 6.87
CA VAL A 149 4.62 12.98 6.48
C VAL A 149 3.40 13.80 6.90
N LEU A 150 2.19 13.28 6.67
CA LEU A 150 0.96 13.95 7.11
C LEU A 150 0.85 14.01 8.63
N PHE A 151 1.27 12.95 9.35
CA PHE A 151 1.29 12.95 10.80
C PHE A 151 2.28 13.98 11.36
N PHE A 152 3.48 14.09 10.77
CA PHE A 152 4.44 15.12 11.16
C PHE A 152 3.95 16.53 10.86
N LEU A 153 3.28 16.76 9.74
CA LEU A 153 2.64 18.05 9.44
C LEU A 153 1.62 18.43 10.52
N CYS A 154 0.75 17.50 10.89
CA CYS A 154 -0.20 17.73 11.99
C CYS A 154 0.52 17.99 13.32
N ALA A 155 1.56 17.23 13.63
CA ALA A 155 2.35 17.42 14.85
C ALA A 155 3.04 18.79 14.91
N VAL A 156 3.60 19.25 13.79
CA VAL A 156 4.18 20.61 13.68
C VAL A 156 3.13 21.69 13.92
N LEU A 157 1.95 21.58 13.28
CA LEU A 157 0.86 22.53 13.48
C LEU A 157 0.39 22.56 14.94
N MET A 158 0.26 21.39 15.58
CA MET A 158 -0.08 21.29 17.01
C MET A 158 1.00 21.90 17.89
N MET A 159 2.28 21.61 17.61
CA MET A 159 3.39 22.13 18.40
C MET A 159 3.52 23.65 18.28
N VAL A 160 3.41 24.19 17.07
CA VAL A 160 3.38 25.64 16.82
C VAL A 160 2.23 26.28 17.59
N SER A 161 1.03 25.71 17.52
CA SER A 161 -0.15 26.22 18.20
C SER A 161 0.02 26.21 19.72
N THR A 162 0.49 25.09 20.28
CA THR A 162 0.70 24.92 21.73
C THR A 162 1.80 25.84 22.24
N MET A 163 2.92 25.97 21.52
CA MET A 163 4.03 26.86 21.90
C MET A 163 3.64 28.33 21.83
N ASN A 164 2.90 28.75 20.80
CA ASN A 164 2.37 30.11 20.73
C ASN A 164 1.57 30.45 21.97
N ARG A 165 0.69 29.58 22.40
CA ARG A 165 -0.13 29.78 23.60
C ARG A 165 0.71 29.81 24.87
N LEU A 166 1.63 28.84 25.05
CA LEU A 166 2.47 28.76 26.24
C LEU A 166 3.31 30.02 26.41
N ILE A 167 3.84 30.53 25.32
CA ILE A 167 4.69 31.73 25.30
C ILE A 167 3.83 32.99 25.45
N GLU A 168 2.65 33.06 24.84
CA GLU A 168 1.73 34.20 25.01
C GLU A 168 1.21 34.33 26.47
N ASN A 169 0.89 33.23 27.13
CA ASN A 169 0.47 33.22 28.53
C ASN A 169 1.62 33.65 29.48
N ALA A 170 2.86 33.29 29.17
CA ALA A 170 4.04 33.65 29.96
C ALA A 170 4.69 34.98 29.52
N ARG A 171 4.01 35.78 28.69
CA ARG A 171 4.59 36.98 28.07
C ARG A 171 5.05 38.01 29.12
N SER A 172 4.25 38.23 30.18
CA SER A 172 4.60 39.12 31.29
C SER A 172 5.84 38.64 32.03
N ASP A 173 5.92 37.33 32.30
CA ASP A 173 7.07 36.71 32.98
C ASP A 173 8.33 36.83 32.13
N ILE A 174 8.23 36.61 30.81
CA ILE A 174 9.33 36.84 29.86
C ILE A 174 9.80 38.29 29.90
N GLY A 175 8.87 39.25 29.93
CA GLY A 175 9.19 40.65 30.06
C GLY A 175 9.96 40.96 31.35
N THR A 176 9.55 40.35 32.46
CA THR A 176 10.21 40.48 33.77
C THR A 176 11.60 39.87 33.76
N PHE A 177 11.77 38.64 33.18
CA PHE A 177 13.08 38.03 33.07
C PHE A 177 14.04 38.86 32.20
N LYS A 178 13.57 39.43 31.10
CA LYS A 178 14.36 40.32 30.26
C LYS A 178 14.75 41.61 31.00
N ALA A 179 13.83 42.21 31.78
CA ALA A 179 14.09 43.40 32.60
C ALA A 179 15.11 43.13 33.71
N LEU A 180 15.15 41.88 34.24
CA LEU A 180 16.15 41.41 35.20
C LEU A 180 17.50 41.04 34.57
N GLY A 181 17.68 41.21 33.25
CA GLY A 181 18.96 40.98 32.54
C GLY A 181 19.17 39.56 32.04
N TYR A 182 18.15 38.69 32.05
CA TYR A 182 18.28 37.36 31.42
C TYR A 182 18.41 37.50 29.90
N SER A 183 19.40 36.81 29.34
CA SER A 183 19.62 36.80 27.88
C SER A 183 18.50 36.05 27.15
N ASP A 184 18.18 36.49 25.93
CA ASP A 184 17.19 35.84 25.06
C ASP A 184 17.55 34.36 24.83
N ALA A 185 18.82 33.98 24.82
CA ALA A 185 19.29 32.60 24.68
C ALA A 185 18.87 31.72 25.88
N LYS A 186 18.92 32.23 27.12
CA LYS A 186 18.51 31.49 28.31
C LYS A 186 16.99 31.26 28.32
N ILE A 187 16.23 32.29 27.94
CA ILE A 187 14.77 32.19 27.83
C ILE A 187 14.39 31.23 26.71
N MET A 188 15.07 31.30 25.57
CA MET A 188 14.91 30.35 24.45
C MET A 188 15.16 28.91 24.91
N CYS A 189 16.24 28.66 25.62
CA CYS A 189 16.61 27.33 26.12
C CYS A 189 15.51 26.71 26.98
N TYR A 190 14.82 27.48 27.80
CA TYR A 190 13.70 27.01 28.61
C TYR A 190 12.56 26.44 27.75
N TYR A 191 12.16 27.13 26.69
CA TYR A 191 11.10 26.66 25.79
C TYR A 191 11.55 25.49 24.90
N LEU A 192 12.81 25.46 24.49
CA LEU A 192 13.38 24.32 23.77
C LEU A 192 13.48 23.08 24.66
N LEU A 193 13.79 23.25 25.95
CA LEU A 193 13.78 22.17 26.92
C LEU A 193 12.38 21.57 27.08
N HIS A 194 11.33 22.40 27.07
CA HIS A 194 9.96 21.92 27.10
C HIS A 194 9.62 21.08 25.86
N ALA A 195 10.01 21.53 24.67
CA ALA A 195 9.85 20.75 23.44
C ALA A 195 10.66 19.43 23.47
N LEU A 196 11.88 19.49 24.03
CA LEU A 196 12.70 18.29 24.21
C LEU A 196 12.06 17.28 25.16
N LEU A 197 11.43 17.72 26.26
CA LEU A 197 10.69 16.83 27.17
C LEU A 197 9.53 16.11 26.47
N VAL A 198 8.82 16.81 25.58
CA VAL A 198 7.75 16.19 24.77
C VAL A 198 8.34 15.07 23.89
N VAL A 199 9.50 15.31 23.26
CA VAL A 199 10.18 14.30 22.44
C VAL A 199 10.66 13.13 23.30
N LEU A 200 11.29 13.39 24.44
CA LEU A 200 11.84 12.36 25.34
C LEU A 200 10.77 11.43 25.93
N VAL A 201 9.56 11.94 26.15
CA VAL A 201 8.45 11.11 26.63
C VAL A 201 7.70 10.48 25.46
N GLY A 202 7.42 11.24 24.41
CA GLY A 202 6.60 10.80 23.29
C GLY A 202 7.29 9.74 22.43
N PHE A 203 8.57 9.90 22.16
CA PHE A 203 9.30 8.97 21.29
C PHE A 203 9.39 7.53 21.84
N PRO A 204 9.76 7.28 23.11
CA PRO A 204 9.76 5.92 23.65
C PRO A 204 8.39 5.25 23.64
N VAL A 205 7.32 6.01 23.95
CA VAL A 205 5.94 5.51 23.90
C VAL A 205 5.56 5.17 22.45
N GLY A 206 5.89 6.05 21.50
CA GLY A 206 5.67 5.81 20.07
C GLY A 206 6.47 4.63 19.54
N ALA A 207 7.72 4.47 19.93
CA ALA A 207 8.57 3.35 19.55
C ALA A 207 8.05 2.02 20.10
N TRP A 208 7.60 2.02 21.37
CA TRP A 208 6.98 0.85 21.99
C TRP A 208 5.70 0.43 21.26
N LEU A 209 4.79 1.38 21.00
CA LEU A 209 3.55 1.12 20.26
C LEU A 209 3.84 0.68 18.81
N GLY A 210 4.81 1.32 18.16
CA GLY A 210 5.24 1.00 16.80
C GLY A 210 5.75 -0.43 16.65
N ARG A 211 6.41 -0.97 17.69
CA ARG A 211 6.82 -2.38 17.72
C ARG A 211 5.63 -3.34 17.61
N TYR A 212 4.54 -3.07 18.33
CA TYR A 212 3.34 -3.92 18.27
C TYR A 212 2.64 -3.81 16.93
N VAL A 213 2.53 -2.59 16.39
CA VAL A 213 1.93 -2.35 15.08
C VAL A 213 2.74 -3.03 13.97
N SER A 214 4.08 -2.92 14.02
CA SER A 214 4.97 -3.59 13.08
C SER A 214 4.81 -5.13 13.15
N ALA A 215 4.79 -5.71 14.34
CA ALA A 215 4.58 -7.14 14.52
C ALA A 215 3.21 -7.59 13.97
N LEU A 216 2.16 -6.80 14.19
CA LEU A 216 0.82 -7.07 13.66
C LEU A 216 0.79 -7.04 12.13
N ILE A 217 1.43 -6.07 11.49
CA ILE A 217 1.52 -5.98 10.02
C ILE A 217 2.27 -7.20 9.47
N VAL A 218 3.43 -7.53 10.03
CA VAL A 218 4.24 -8.67 9.60
C VAL A 218 3.47 -9.99 9.78
N SER A 219 2.79 -10.19 10.92
CA SER A 219 2.01 -11.41 11.14
C SER A 219 0.86 -11.57 10.14
N THR A 220 0.28 -10.46 9.68
CA THR A 220 -0.78 -10.49 8.67
C THR A 220 -0.24 -10.85 7.29
N ILE A 221 0.91 -10.31 6.92
CA ILE A 221 1.60 -10.67 5.66
C ILE A 221 2.02 -12.15 5.69
N ALA A 222 2.46 -12.63 6.86
CA ALA A 222 2.88 -14.02 7.07
C ALA A 222 1.76 -15.05 6.87
N ILE A 223 0.50 -14.67 6.98
CA ILE A 223 -0.64 -15.57 6.72
C ILE A 223 -0.69 -15.97 5.23
N GLY A 224 -0.35 -15.06 4.32
CA GLY A 224 -0.38 -15.29 2.88
C GLY A 224 0.88 -15.95 2.29
N CYS A 225 1.87 -16.31 3.09
CA CYS A 225 3.12 -16.90 2.62
C CYS A 225 3.71 -17.92 3.64
N ASP A 226 4.49 -18.87 3.13
CA ASP A 226 5.09 -19.93 3.96
C ASP A 226 6.40 -19.46 4.65
N LEU A 227 6.28 -18.42 5.50
CA LEU A 227 7.43 -17.84 6.19
C LEU A 227 8.08 -18.83 7.16
N PRO A 228 9.43 -19.01 7.07
CA PRO A 228 10.18 -19.65 8.12
C PRO A 228 10.07 -18.87 9.44
N PRO A 229 10.43 -19.46 10.60
CA PRO A 229 10.44 -18.75 11.87
C PRO A 229 11.26 -17.46 11.75
N TYR A 230 10.62 -16.31 11.96
CA TYR A 230 11.23 -14.99 11.83
C TYR A 230 11.33 -14.29 13.19
N THR A 231 12.32 -13.43 13.31
CA THR A 231 12.45 -12.52 14.46
C THR A 231 12.37 -11.09 13.98
N VAL A 232 11.58 -10.27 14.67
CA VAL A 232 11.51 -8.84 14.35
C VAL A 232 12.80 -8.17 14.81
N VAL A 233 13.65 -7.82 13.87
CA VAL A 233 14.91 -7.12 14.13
C VAL A 233 14.64 -5.63 14.27
N HIS A 234 15.27 -5.00 15.25
CA HIS A 234 15.18 -3.56 15.48
C HIS A 234 16.25 -2.83 14.65
N ASP A 235 15.80 -2.06 13.67
CA ASP A 235 16.69 -1.16 12.94
C ASP A 235 16.91 0.13 13.75
N PHE A 236 18.03 0.18 14.49
CA PHE A 236 18.42 1.37 15.25
C PHE A 236 18.67 2.60 14.37
N ALA A 237 19.04 2.42 13.10
CA ALA A 237 19.18 3.52 12.15
C ALA A 237 17.83 4.12 11.78
N ALA A 238 16.80 3.29 11.58
CA ALA A 238 15.43 3.76 11.36
C ALA A 238 14.89 4.49 12.59
N TRP A 239 15.15 3.97 13.80
CA TRP A 239 14.77 4.65 15.03
C TRP A 239 15.49 5.98 15.21
N GLY A 240 16.79 6.05 14.88
CA GLY A 240 17.56 7.30 14.88
C GLY A 240 17.01 8.33 13.91
N ARG A 241 16.65 7.92 12.69
CA ARG A 241 16.00 8.79 11.69
C ARG A 241 14.64 9.32 12.20
N ALA A 242 13.81 8.44 12.77
CA ALA A 242 12.51 8.84 13.33
C ALA A 242 12.66 9.80 14.52
N LEU A 243 13.60 9.54 15.44
CA LEU A 243 13.91 10.42 16.54
C LEU A 243 14.41 11.79 16.05
N GLY A 244 15.34 11.79 15.10
CA GLY A 244 15.89 13.02 14.50
C GLY A 244 14.79 13.86 13.85
N LEU A 245 13.91 13.23 13.07
CA LEU A 245 12.79 13.92 12.43
C LEU A 245 11.78 14.46 13.44
N THR A 246 11.43 13.68 14.46
CA THR A 246 10.54 14.11 15.55
C THR A 246 11.13 15.27 16.32
N ALA A 247 12.41 15.19 16.68
CA ALA A 247 13.13 16.27 17.36
C ALA A 247 13.18 17.53 16.50
N LEU A 248 13.50 17.41 15.22
CA LEU A 248 13.52 18.54 14.27
C LEU A 248 12.15 19.21 14.19
N CYS A 249 11.08 18.44 14.05
CA CYS A 249 9.72 18.97 14.00
C CYS A 249 9.30 19.68 15.30
N CYS A 250 9.54 19.08 16.46
CA CYS A 250 9.12 19.63 17.75
C CYS A 250 10.01 20.79 18.18
N ILE A 251 11.31 20.61 18.17
CA ILE A 251 12.28 21.64 18.61
C ILE A 251 12.35 22.78 17.60
N GLY A 252 12.32 22.47 16.30
CA GLY A 252 12.33 23.47 15.23
C GLY A 252 11.09 24.37 15.27
N SER A 253 9.90 23.79 15.47
CA SER A 253 8.67 24.57 15.60
C SER A 253 8.68 25.44 16.86
N ALA A 254 9.14 24.91 18.00
CA ALA A 254 9.28 25.66 19.25
C ALA A 254 10.28 26.83 19.10
N TRP A 255 11.40 26.60 18.43
CA TRP A 255 12.39 27.62 18.15
C TRP A 255 11.84 28.74 17.27
N LEU A 256 11.11 28.42 16.20
CA LEU A 256 10.50 29.39 15.29
C LEU A 256 9.53 30.32 16.05
N VAL A 257 8.70 29.73 16.90
CA VAL A 257 7.71 30.47 17.69
C VAL A 257 8.39 31.35 18.74
N ALA A 258 9.30 30.79 19.54
CA ALA A 258 10.00 31.51 20.60
C ALA A 258 10.83 32.67 20.04
N ARG A 259 11.55 32.44 18.91
CA ARG A 259 12.33 33.48 18.24
C ARG A 259 11.48 34.68 17.82
N SER A 260 10.24 34.47 17.40
CA SER A 260 9.35 35.56 16.97
C SER A 260 8.99 36.50 18.11
N LEU A 261 8.78 35.95 19.31
CA LEU A 261 8.39 36.72 20.50
C LEU A 261 9.60 37.36 21.23
N LEU A 262 10.74 36.68 21.24
CA LEU A 262 11.95 37.22 21.87
C LEU A 262 12.52 38.46 21.16
N LYS A 263 12.02 38.82 19.98
CA LYS A 263 12.31 40.10 19.32
C LYS A 263 11.61 41.30 19.99
N GLU A 264 10.58 41.07 20.80
CA GLU A 264 9.86 42.14 21.50
C GLU A 264 10.71 42.69 22.68
N THR A 265 10.64 43.98 22.92
CA THR A 265 11.33 44.62 24.06
C THR A 265 10.65 44.27 25.39
N PRO A 266 11.37 44.32 26.56
CA PRO A 266 10.77 44.03 27.86
C PRO A 266 9.52 44.85 28.13
N ALA A 267 9.52 46.15 27.83
CA ALA A 267 8.40 47.03 28.00
C ALA A 267 7.19 46.70 27.12
N GLN A 268 7.44 46.14 25.91
CA GLN A 268 6.38 45.66 25.02
C GLN A 268 5.78 44.35 25.53
N CYS A 269 6.61 43.47 26.13
CA CYS A 269 6.13 42.21 26.70
C CYS A 269 5.23 42.41 27.91
N MET A 270 5.51 43.41 28.74
CA MET A 270 4.73 43.76 29.96
C MET A 270 3.43 44.50 29.65
N ARG A 271 3.30 45.11 28.47
CA ARG A 271 2.07 45.80 28.07
C ARG A 271 1.09 44.84 27.41
N PRO A 272 -0.23 44.96 27.69
CA PRO A 272 -1.24 44.22 26.94
C PRO A 272 -1.11 44.52 25.46
N LYS A 273 -1.21 43.50 24.61
CA LYS A 273 -1.21 43.70 23.15
C LYS A 273 -2.30 44.70 22.75
N PRO A 274 -1.98 45.76 22.00
CA PRO A 274 -3.00 46.66 21.50
C PRO A 274 -3.98 45.89 20.62
N PRO A 275 -5.27 46.27 20.58
CA PRO A 275 -6.27 45.62 19.76
C PRO A 275 -5.83 45.64 18.32
N ARG A 276 -5.86 44.45 17.67
CA ARG A 276 -5.50 44.29 16.26
C ARG A 276 -6.36 45.18 15.39
N SER A 277 -5.80 45.70 14.30
CA SER A 277 -6.33 46.79 13.46
C SER A 277 -7.85 46.73 13.22
N THR A 278 -8.50 47.92 13.28
CA THR A 278 -9.92 48.15 12.99
C THR A 278 -10.27 48.18 11.50
N LYS A 279 -9.37 47.73 10.60
CA LYS A 279 -9.62 47.77 9.16
C LYS A 279 -10.82 46.90 8.79
N PRO A 280 -11.70 47.37 7.89
CA PRO A 280 -12.84 46.61 7.42
C PRO A 280 -12.41 45.32 6.73
N VAL A 281 -13.17 44.26 6.94
CA VAL A 281 -12.89 42.93 6.33
C VAL A 281 -13.32 42.94 4.87
N ALA A 282 -12.61 42.22 4.00
CA ALA A 282 -12.89 42.20 2.55
C ALA A 282 -14.37 41.88 2.22
N LEU A 283 -15.01 41.02 3.03
CA LEU A 283 -16.42 40.66 2.86
C LEU A 283 -17.39 41.83 3.13
N GLU A 284 -16.98 42.82 3.90
CA GLU A 284 -17.79 44.05 4.15
C GLU A 284 -17.96 44.90 2.89
N ARG A 285 -17.04 44.74 1.90
CA ARG A 285 -17.12 45.40 0.60
C ARG A 285 -18.23 44.84 -0.29
N LEU A 286 -18.74 43.64 0.01
CA LEU A 286 -19.87 42.99 -0.66
C LEU A 286 -21.19 43.46 0.04
N GLY A 287 -21.56 44.72 -0.12
CA GLY A 287 -22.70 45.37 0.53
C GLY A 287 -24.00 44.54 0.54
N PRO A 288 -24.49 44.01 -0.61
CA PRO A 288 -25.76 43.29 -0.65
C PRO A 288 -25.80 42.03 0.23
N VAL A 289 -24.68 41.31 0.32
CA VAL A 289 -24.56 40.09 1.14
C VAL A 289 -24.42 40.47 2.63
N TRP A 290 -23.60 41.50 2.91
CA TRP A 290 -23.33 41.92 4.28
C TRP A 290 -24.57 42.45 5.00
N HIS A 291 -25.45 43.18 4.32
CA HIS A 291 -26.69 43.72 4.93
C HIS A 291 -27.70 42.64 5.31
N ARG A 292 -27.71 41.48 4.61
CA ARG A 292 -28.61 40.35 4.90
C ARG A 292 -28.16 39.49 6.09
N LEU A 293 -26.92 39.63 6.57
CA LEU A 293 -26.38 38.86 7.67
C LEU A 293 -26.86 39.43 9.03
N GLY A 294 -27.22 38.52 9.93
CA GLY A 294 -27.53 38.87 11.34
C GLY A 294 -26.29 39.26 12.13
N PHE A 295 -26.47 39.85 13.31
CA PHE A 295 -25.37 40.28 14.17
C PHE A 295 -24.37 39.17 14.49
N ASN A 296 -24.86 37.99 14.89
CA ASN A 296 -24.01 36.83 15.22
C ASN A 296 -23.11 36.42 14.03
N GLN A 297 -23.66 36.37 12.85
CA GLN A 297 -22.91 36.02 11.61
C GLN A 297 -21.86 37.08 11.29
N LYS A 298 -22.20 38.36 11.37
CA LYS A 298 -21.26 39.49 11.19
C LYS A 298 -20.12 39.43 12.20
N TYR A 299 -20.43 39.15 13.47
CA TYR A 299 -19.44 39.02 14.52
C TYR A 299 -18.48 37.88 14.26
N ILE A 300 -18.99 36.67 13.94
CA ILE A 300 -18.19 35.47 13.65
C ILE A 300 -17.25 35.75 12.46
N ILE A 301 -17.78 36.26 11.36
CA ILE A 301 -16.99 36.55 10.15
C ILE A 301 -15.89 37.57 10.43
N ARG A 302 -16.21 38.66 11.15
CA ARG A 302 -15.20 39.63 11.55
C ARG A 302 -14.11 39.05 12.44
N ASN A 303 -14.52 38.30 13.46
CA ASN A 303 -13.58 37.68 14.40
C ASN A 303 -12.67 36.67 13.73
N THR A 304 -13.24 35.82 12.89
CA THR A 304 -12.53 34.80 12.12
C THR A 304 -11.51 35.42 11.15
N LEU A 305 -11.92 36.35 10.30
CA LEU A 305 -11.07 36.94 9.28
C LEU A 305 -10.01 37.91 9.81
N ARG A 306 -10.20 38.44 11.04
CA ARG A 306 -9.18 39.25 11.72
C ARG A 306 -8.00 38.44 12.22
N ASN A 307 -8.22 37.18 12.60
CA ASN A 307 -7.19 36.28 13.10
C ASN A 307 -6.76 35.26 12.03
N LYS A 308 -6.20 35.77 10.93
CA LYS A 308 -5.84 34.96 9.74
C LYS A 308 -4.96 33.73 10.06
N VAL A 309 -3.99 33.89 10.96
CA VAL A 309 -3.07 32.79 11.34
C VAL A 309 -3.87 31.68 12.05
N ARG A 310 -4.69 32.03 13.04
CA ARG A 310 -5.55 31.07 13.75
C ARG A 310 -6.50 30.36 12.78
N MET A 311 -7.20 31.15 11.96
CA MET A 311 -8.12 30.63 10.96
C MET A 311 -7.42 29.63 10.04
N ALA A 312 -6.25 30.00 9.49
CA ALA A 312 -5.48 29.13 8.62
C ALA A 312 -5.04 27.84 9.34
N THR A 313 -4.49 27.96 10.55
CA THR A 313 -4.07 26.78 11.34
C THR A 313 -5.21 25.82 11.62
N CYS A 314 -6.39 26.34 11.99
CA CYS A 314 -7.57 25.51 12.24
C CYS A 314 -8.08 24.84 10.96
N ILE A 315 -8.23 25.61 9.87
CA ILE A 315 -8.74 25.09 8.60
C ILE A 315 -7.77 24.05 8.00
N PHE A 316 -6.47 24.34 7.94
CA PHE A 316 -5.47 23.39 7.44
C PHE A 316 -5.33 22.16 8.33
N GLY A 317 -5.38 22.33 9.67
CA GLY A 317 -5.38 21.19 10.59
C GLY A 317 -6.54 20.24 10.34
N ILE A 318 -7.75 20.77 10.20
CA ILE A 318 -8.94 19.96 9.89
C ILE A 318 -8.87 19.39 8.47
N ALA A 319 -8.34 20.14 7.50
CA ALA A 319 -8.16 19.67 6.13
C ALA A 319 -7.19 18.48 6.05
N PHE A 320 -6.07 18.52 6.78
CA PHE A 320 -5.16 17.37 6.86
C PHE A 320 -5.79 16.17 7.55
N CYS A 321 -6.57 16.38 8.61
CA CYS A 321 -7.31 15.30 9.25
C CYS A 321 -8.34 14.67 8.32
N MET A 322 -9.10 15.49 7.59
CA MET A 322 -10.05 15.03 6.58
C MET A 322 -9.34 14.25 5.46
N ALA A 323 -8.22 14.78 4.97
CA ALA A 323 -7.44 14.13 3.92
C ALA A 323 -6.91 12.75 4.36
N LEU A 324 -6.47 12.61 5.62
CA LEU A 324 -6.02 11.32 6.18
C LEU A 324 -7.15 10.29 6.25
N VAL A 325 -8.29 10.70 6.79
CA VAL A 325 -9.46 9.81 6.91
C VAL A 325 -9.98 9.43 5.52
N PHE A 326 -10.09 10.41 4.63
CA PHE A 326 -10.52 10.19 3.25
C PHE A 326 -9.57 9.25 2.50
N LEU A 327 -8.25 9.48 2.59
CA LEU A 327 -7.22 8.68 1.95
C LEU A 327 -7.33 7.20 2.33
N ALA A 328 -7.55 6.92 3.62
CA ALA A 328 -7.69 5.55 4.10
C ALA A 328 -8.95 4.86 3.54
N PHE A 329 -10.08 5.55 3.47
CA PHE A 329 -11.30 5.01 2.86
C PHE A 329 -11.19 4.90 1.33
N ALA A 330 -10.56 5.88 0.65
CA ALA A 330 -10.35 5.85 -0.79
C ALA A 330 -9.43 4.70 -1.22
N LEU A 331 -8.37 4.45 -0.46
CA LEU A 331 -7.47 3.31 -0.70
C LEU A 331 -8.21 1.97 -0.53
N ARG A 332 -9.03 1.85 0.53
CA ARG A 332 -9.90 0.67 0.72
C ARG A 332 -10.82 0.46 -0.48
N ASP A 333 -11.48 1.51 -0.95
CA ASP A 333 -12.40 1.44 -2.08
C ASP A 333 -11.67 1.02 -3.36
N SER A 334 -10.46 1.52 -3.59
CA SER A 334 -9.64 1.15 -4.75
C SER A 334 -9.21 -0.31 -4.71
N ILE A 335 -8.82 -0.83 -3.53
CA ILE A 335 -8.49 -2.26 -3.34
C ILE A 335 -9.75 -3.13 -3.58
N GLN A 336 -10.89 -2.72 -3.03
CA GLN A 336 -12.15 -3.46 -3.19
C GLN A 336 -12.61 -3.45 -4.66
N ALA A 337 -12.51 -2.31 -5.35
CA ALA A 337 -12.88 -2.21 -6.76
C ALA A 337 -11.99 -3.08 -7.66
N TYR A 338 -10.70 -3.19 -7.33
CA TYR A 338 -9.79 -4.10 -8.01
C TYR A 338 -10.16 -5.55 -7.75
N SER A 339 -10.46 -5.92 -6.50
CA SER A 339 -10.94 -7.25 -6.15
C SER A 339 -12.22 -7.63 -6.90
N ASP A 340 -13.20 -6.72 -6.95
CA ASP A 340 -14.46 -6.91 -7.67
C ASP A 340 -14.21 -7.06 -9.19
N ALA A 341 -13.27 -6.26 -9.74
CA ALA A 341 -12.90 -6.33 -11.15
C ALA A 341 -12.20 -7.65 -11.53
N LEU A 342 -11.32 -8.16 -10.65
CA LEU A 342 -10.71 -9.49 -10.81
C LEU A 342 -11.76 -10.59 -10.84
N ALA A 343 -12.70 -10.55 -9.90
CA ALA A 343 -13.69 -11.59 -9.73
C ALA A 343 -14.75 -11.63 -10.85
N GLU A 344 -15.22 -10.46 -11.29
CA GLU A 344 -16.40 -10.37 -12.16
C GLU A 344 -16.04 -10.06 -13.61
N ARG A 345 -14.93 -9.38 -13.86
CA ARG A 345 -14.61 -8.87 -15.19
C ARG A 345 -13.41 -9.54 -15.83
N GLN A 346 -12.36 -9.83 -15.07
CA GLN A 346 -11.17 -10.49 -15.57
C GLN A 346 -11.40 -11.98 -15.78
N ASN A 347 -11.90 -12.68 -14.76
CA ASN A 347 -12.10 -14.12 -14.76
C ASN A 347 -13.57 -14.46 -15.04
N ARG A 348 -13.89 -14.71 -16.32
CA ARG A 348 -15.25 -15.06 -16.76
C ARG A 348 -15.44 -16.55 -17.01
N TYR A 349 -14.38 -17.33 -16.93
CA TYR A 349 -14.41 -18.77 -17.03
C TYR A 349 -15.00 -19.42 -15.78
N ASP A 350 -15.48 -20.65 -15.88
CA ASP A 350 -15.93 -21.44 -14.73
C ASP A 350 -14.82 -22.33 -14.21
N LEU A 351 -14.01 -22.89 -15.12
CA LEU A 351 -12.88 -23.76 -14.83
C LEU A 351 -11.64 -23.28 -15.57
N MET A 352 -10.52 -23.30 -14.88
CA MET A 352 -9.18 -23.13 -15.41
C MET A 352 -8.47 -24.48 -15.32
N VAL A 353 -7.85 -24.90 -16.40
CA VAL A 353 -7.21 -26.21 -16.55
C VAL A 353 -5.76 -26.02 -16.94
N ASP A 354 -4.87 -26.57 -16.16
CA ASP A 354 -3.44 -26.62 -16.45
C ASP A 354 -3.14 -27.83 -17.34
N LEU A 355 -2.49 -27.58 -18.44
CA LEU A 355 -2.20 -28.58 -19.44
C LEU A 355 -0.72 -28.98 -19.39
N SER A 356 -0.44 -30.26 -19.55
CA SER A 356 0.92 -30.78 -19.64
C SER A 356 1.69 -30.15 -20.80
N THR A 357 2.99 -29.95 -20.63
CA THR A 357 3.88 -29.32 -21.63
C THR A 357 3.98 -30.11 -22.94
N SER A 358 3.47 -31.32 -23.02
CA SER A 358 3.50 -32.22 -24.19
C SER A 358 2.16 -32.38 -24.90
N VAL A 359 1.18 -31.50 -24.64
CA VAL A 359 -0.17 -31.60 -25.20
C VAL A 359 -0.16 -31.44 -26.72
N THR A 360 -0.74 -32.42 -27.42
CA THR A 360 -0.94 -32.38 -28.86
C THR A 360 -2.22 -31.66 -29.27
N GLU A 361 -2.30 -31.20 -30.52
CA GLU A 361 -3.50 -30.52 -31.04
C GLU A 361 -4.77 -31.40 -30.92
N GLY A 362 -4.64 -32.69 -31.11
CA GLY A 362 -5.75 -33.64 -30.97
C GLY A 362 -6.28 -33.76 -29.52
N GLN A 363 -5.39 -33.65 -28.55
CA GLN A 363 -5.73 -33.75 -27.14
C GLN A 363 -6.48 -32.50 -26.63
N TYR A 364 -5.96 -31.30 -26.89
CA TYR A 364 -6.67 -30.11 -26.45
C TYR A 364 -7.97 -29.89 -27.24
N ARG A 365 -8.09 -30.33 -28.49
CA ARG A 365 -9.35 -30.33 -29.22
C ARG A 365 -10.39 -31.29 -28.59
N ARG A 366 -9.97 -32.42 -28.01
CA ARG A 366 -10.88 -33.30 -27.26
C ARG A 366 -11.45 -32.56 -26.02
N LEU A 367 -10.59 -31.84 -25.31
CA LEU A 367 -11.00 -31.07 -24.15
C LEU A 367 -11.98 -29.94 -24.53
N THR A 368 -11.65 -29.14 -25.55
CA THR A 368 -12.50 -28.02 -26.00
C THR A 368 -13.82 -28.44 -26.64
N ASN A 369 -13.90 -29.67 -27.12
CA ASN A 369 -15.12 -30.26 -27.71
C ASN A 369 -15.83 -31.24 -26.77
N ASP A 370 -15.47 -31.30 -25.50
CA ASP A 370 -16.17 -32.17 -24.52
C ASP A 370 -17.63 -31.72 -24.36
N VAL A 371 -18.50 -32.73 -24.10
CA VAL A 371 -19.97 -32.59 -23.93
C VAL A 371 -20.25 -31.73 -22.70
N GLY A 372 -19.99 -30.73 -22.40
CA GLY A 372 -20.23 -29.86 -21.25
C GLY A 372 -19.46 -28.56 -21.32
N VAL A 373 -18.60 -28.41 -22.32
CA VAL A 373 -17.88 -27.17 -22.57
C VAL A 373 -18.71 -26.33 -23.53
N THR A 374 -19.10 -25.15 -23.10
CA THR A 374 -19.85 -24.17 -23.91
C THR A 374 -18.93 -23.23 -24.66
N GLU A 375 -17.88 -22.75 -24.00
CA GLU A 375 -16.84 -21.90 -24.60
C GLU A 375 -15.49 -22.29 -24.02
N ALA A 376 -14.43 -22.20 -24.82
CA ALA A 376 -13.07 -22.52 -24.41
C ALA A 376 -12.07 -21.51 -25.00
N GLU A 377 -11.17 -20.99 -24.19
CA GLU A 377 -10.02 -20.19 -24.60
C GLU A 377 -8.74 -20.91 -24.20
N LEU A 378 -7.77 -20.93 -25.11
CA LEU A 378 -6.47 -21.55 -24.89
C LEU A 378 -5.41 -20.45 -24.67
N GLU A 379 -4.53 -20.70 -23.73
CA GLU A 379 -3.40 -19.83 -23.42
C GLU A 379 -2.10 -20.64 -23.43
N MET A 380 -1.06 -20.08 -24.01
CA MET A 380 0.29 -20.60 -23.92
C MET A 380 1.16 -19.60 -23.16
N SER A 381 1.76 -20.04 -22.09
CA SER A 381 2.73 -19.24 -21.33
C SER A 381 4.13 -19.79 -21.57
N THR A 382 5.08 -18.91 -21.90
CA THR A 382 6.48 -19.24 -22.12
C THR A 382 7.37 -18.09 -21.66
N ALA A 383 8.67 -18.33 -21.52
CA ALA A 383 9.63 -17.27 -21.25
C ALA A 383 10.30 -16.82 -22.56
N CYS A 384 10.55 -15.54 -22.66
CA CYS A 384 11.30 -14.96 -23.76
C CYS A 384 12.31 -13.92 -23.29
N TRP A 385 13.34 -13.73 -24.09
CA TRP A 385 14.26 -12.61 -23.97
C TRP A 385 13.80 -11.47 -24.85
N LEU A 386 13.75 -10.28 -24.28
CA LEU A 386 13.51 -9.03 -24.99
C LEU A 386 14.84 -8.31 -25.16
N TYR A 387 15.19 -7.97 -26.39
CA TYR A 387 16.41 -7.26 -26.74
C TYR A 387 16.07 -5.89 -27.32
N THR A 388 16.72 -4.87 -26.82
CA THR A 388 16.84 -3.56 -27.45
C THR A 388 18.29 -3.33 -27.88
N ASP A 389 18.59 -2.21 -28.54
CA ASP A 389 19.95 -1.88 -28.98
C ASP A 389 20.95 -1.80 -27.81
N SER A 390 20.49 -1.49 -26.60
CA SER A 390 21.35 -1.23 -25.43
C SER A 390 21.11 -2.14 -24.24
N GLN A 391 19.95 -2.81 -24.19
CA GLN A 391 19.50 -3.53 -22.99
C GLN A 391 18.83 -4.85 -23.38
N ARG A 392 18.77 -5.76 -22.42
CA ARG A 392 17.98 -6.98 -22.52
C ARG A 392 17.28 -7.28 -21.20
N ALA A 393 16.09 -7.82 -21.28
CA ALA A 393 15.34 -8.31 -20.15
C ALA A 393 14.69 -9.66 -20.45
N THR A 394 14.40 -10.42 -19.43
CA THR A 394 13.59 -11.65 -19.54
C THR A 394 12.15 -11.30 -19.21
N ALA A 395 11.21 -11.83 -19.96
CA ALA A 395 9.80 -11.64 -19.71
C ALA A 395 9.03 -12.96 -19.79
N ALA A 396 8.02 -13.11 -18.97
CA ALA A 396 6.95 -14.06 -19.22
C ALA A 396 6.18 -13.59 -20.45
N LEU A 397 5.98 -14.48 -21.41
CA LEU A 397 5.22 -14.21 -22.62
C LEU A 397 3.96 -15.06 -22.63
N THR A 398 2.83 -14.40 -22.66
CA THR A 398 1.52 -15.02 -22.80
C THR A 398 1.06 -14.93 -24.25
N VAL A 399 0.75 -16.07 -24.86
CA VAL A 399 0.14 -16.13 -26.19
C VAL A 399 -1.28 -16.64 -26.06
N THR A 400 -2.23 -15.82 -26.44
CA THR A 400 -3.65 -16.13 -26.30
C THR A 400 -4.42 -15.89 -27.61
N GLU A 401 -5.69 -16.22 -27.65
CA GLU A 401 -6.54 -16.02 -28.82
C GLU A 401 -6.57 -14.54 -29.25
N ASP A 402 -6.87 -14.28 -30.51
CA ASP A 402 -6.94 -12.90 -31.04
C ASP A 402 -8.04 -12.06 -30.37
N GLN A 403 -9.11 -12.71 -29.93
CA GLN A 403 -10.17 -12.14 -29.08
C GLN A 403 -10.24 -12.91 -27.77
N VAL A 404 -10.17 -12.21 -26.68
CA VAL A 404 -10.16 -12.75 -25.34
C VAL A 404 -11.43 -12.34 -24.61
N SER A 405 -12.26 -13.31 -24.24
CA SER A 405 -13.54 -13.12 -23.57
C SER A 405 -13.56 -13.69 -22.15
N LEU A 406 -12.94 -14.87 -21.96
CA LEU A 406 -13.00 -15.63 -20.71
C LEU A 406 -11.97 -15.20 -19.68
N LYS A 407 -10.70 -15.04 -20.09
CA LYS A 407 -9.66 -14.47 -19.21
C LYS A 407 -9.07 -13.22 -19.83
N ARG A 408 -9.41 -12.06 -19.31
CA ARG A 408 -8.95 -10.79 -19.83
C ARG A 408 -7.68 -10.33 -19.11
N TYR A 409 -6.72 -9.79 -19.84
CA TYR A 409 -5.55 -9.18 -19.21
C TYR A 409 -5.86 -7.82 -18.58
N ASP A 410 -6.88 -7.09 -19.06
CA ASP A 410 -7.32 -5.81 -18.48
C ASP A 410 -8.69 -5.98 -17.78
N PRO A 411 -8.73 -5.96 -16.43
CA PRO A 411 -9.97 -6.12 -15.67
C PRO A 411 -10.91 -4.91 -15.79
N TYR A 412 -10.42 -3.78 -16.32
CA TYR A 412 -11.20 -2.56 -16.44
C TYR A 412 -11.77 -2.32 -17.84
N ALA A 413 -11.30 -3.08 -18.82
CA ALA A 413 -11.81 -2.97 -20.18
C ALA A 413 -13.26 -3.46 -20.30
N GLU A 414 -14.06 -2.78 -21.11
CA GLU A 414 -15.42 -3.17 -21.44
C GLU A 414 -15.43 -4.04 -22.71
N GLY A 415 -16.22 -5.12 -22.69
CA GLY A 415 -16.35 -6.00 -23.86
C GLY A 415 -15.24 -7.05 -24.00
N ALA A 416 -15.19 -7.75 -25.15
CA ALA A 416 -14.11 -8.65 -25.50
C ALA A 416 -12.87 -7.84 -25.89
N LEU A 417 -11.71 -8.27 -25.38
CA LEU A 417 -10.43 -7.63 -25.72
C LEU A 417 -9.91 -8.23 -27.03
N THR A 418 -9.56 -7.36 -27.98
CA THR A 418 -8.91 -7.77 -29.24
C THR A 418 -7.44 -7.43 -29.17
N LEU A 419 -6.59 -8.44 -29.23
CA LEU A 419 -5.14 -8.25 -29.24
C LEU A 419 -4.66 -7.67 -30.58
N PRO A 420 -3.61 -6.84 -30.56
CA PRO A 420 -3.00 -6.32 -31.78
C PRO A 420 -2.46 -7.46 -32.66
N LYS A 421 -2.78 -7.45 -33.95
CA LYS A 421 -2.29 -8.47 -34.91
C LYS A 421 -0.84 -8.27 -35.33
N ASN A 422 -0.30 -7.06 -35.18
CA ASN A 422 1.03 -6.70 -35.70
C ASN A 422 2.03 -6.29 -34.62
N GLY A 423 1.76 -6.61 -33.36
CA GLY A 423 2.67 -6.23 -32.28
C GLY A 423 2.31 -6.88 -30.96
N LEU A 424 3.18 -6.72 -29.99
CA LEU A 424 2.99 -7.22 -28.63
C LEU A 424 2.41 -6.12 -27.72
N VAL A 425 1.69 -6.56 -26.70
CA VAL A 425 1.33 -5.73 -25.54
C VAL A 425 2.39 -5.96 -24.48
N LEU A 426 3.02 -4.89 -24.00
CA LEU A 426 4.13 -4.94 -23.06
C LEU A 426 3.71 -4.36 -21.71
N GLU A 427 4.18 -4.98 -20.63
CA GLU A 427 4.02 -4.46 -19.28
C GLU A 427 4.68 -3.09 -19.11
N GLU A 428 4.02 -2.13 -18.45
CA GLU A 428 4.53 -0.76 -18.28
C GLU A 428 5.86 -0.71 -17.52
N SER A 429 6.05 -1.55 -16.49
CA SER A 429 7.31 -1.63 -15.72
C SER A 429 8.47 -2.06 -16.61
N LEU A 430 8.27 -3.11 -17.39
CA LEU A 430 9.25 -3.66 -18.32
C LEU A 430 9.54 -2.71 -19.50
N ALA A 431 8.51 -2.02 -20.00
CA ALA A 431 8.66 -0.99 -21.01
C ALA A 431 9.53 0.18 -20.51
N ASN A 432 9.31 0.62 -19.27
CA ASN A 432 10.11 1.67 -18.64
C ASN A 432 11.56 1.24 -18.40
N GLU A 433 11.80 -0.02 -17.96
CA GLU A 433 13.12 -0.59 -17.76
C GLU A 433 13.91 -0.63 -19.07
N LEU A 434 13.27 -1.08 -20.17
CA LEU A 434 13.89 -1.17 -21.49
C LEU A 434 13.87 0.14 -22.29
N GLY A 435 13.23 1.18 -21.78
CA GLY A 435 13.07 2.47 -22.46
C GLY A 435 12.18 2.41 -23.70
N LEU A 436 11.26 1.43 -23.78
CA LEU A 436 10.40 1.19 -24.94
C LEU A 436 9.06 1.95 -24.82
N ARG A 437 8.53 2.32 -25.97
CA ARG A 437 7.21 2.95 -26.13
C ARG A 437 6.39 2.25 -27.21
N ALA A 438 5.10 2.49 -27.21
CA ALA A 438 4.25 2.04 -28.30
C ALA A 438 4.77 2.57 -29.65
N GLY A 439 4.94 1.68 -30.61
CA GLY A 439 5.55 1.90 -31.93
C GLY A 439 7.01 1.50 -32.06
N ASP A 440 7.72 1.29 -30.96
CA ASP A 440 9.12 0.87 -30.99
C ASP A 440 9.26 -0.61 -31.39
N ARG A 441 10.44 -0.95 -31.90
CA ARG A 441 10.79 -2.34 -32.24
C ARG A 441 11.51 -3.00 -31.08
N VAL A 442 11.14 -4.23 -30.80
CA VAL A 442 11.81 -5.11 -29.85
C VAL A 442 12.10 -6.45 -30.50
N THR A 443 13.21 -7.04 -30.15
CA THR A 443 13.62 -8.35 -30.68
C THR A 443 13.38 -9.41 -29.61
N LEU A 444 12.63 -10.45 -29.97
CA LEU A 444 12.33 -11.61 -29.12
C LEU A 444 13.29 -12.74 -29.44
N ARG A 445 13.73 -13.46 -28.41
CA ARG A 445 14.39 -14.75 -28.52
C ARG A 445 13.75 -15.73 -27.56
N PHE A 446 13.44 -16.91 -28.02
CA PHE A 446 12.84 -17.97 -27.20
C PHE A 446 13.91 -18.97 -26.75
N THR A 447 13.66 -19.58 -25.60
CA THR A 447 14.52 -20.62 -25.06
C THR A 447 14.55 -21.84 -26.02
N GLY A 448 15.74 -22.31 -26.34
CA GLY A 448 15.92 -23.45 -27.28
C GLY A 448 15.79 -23.07 -28.75
N ASP A 449 15.52 -21.80 -29.10
CA ASP A 449 15.55 -21.30 -30.46
C ASP A 449 16.72 -20.31 -30.66
N SER A 450 17.53 -20.51 -31.66
CA SER A 450 18.63 -19.61 -32.00
C SER A 450 18.21 -18.41 -32.86
N ARG A 451 16.95 -18.36 -33.29
CA ARG A 451 16.42 -17.30 -34.15
C ARG A 451 15.99 -16.08 -33.34
N TYR A 452 16.11 -14.93 -33.95
CA TYR A 452 15.65 -13.65 -33.42
C TYR A 452 14.40 -13.18 -34.18
N TYR A 453 13.38 -12.76 -33.46
CA TYR A 453 12.11 -12.34 -34.01
C TYR A 453 11.88 -10.88 -33.71
N SER A 454 11.80 -10.03 -34.72
CA SER A 454 11.54 -8.59 -34.54
C SER A 454 10.04 -8.32 -34.58
N VAL A 455 9.53 -7.75 -33.52
CA VAL A 455 8.11 -7.36 -33.38
C VAL A 455 8.01 -5.90 -32.91
N PHE A 456 6.83 -5.28 -33.11
CA PHE A 456 6.58 -3.94 -32.61
C PHE A 456 5.91 -4.01 -31.24
N VAL A 457 6.18 -3.04 -30.38
CA VAL A 457 5.38 -2.78 -29.18
C VAL A 457 4.12 -2.05 -29.65
N ALA A 458 2.98 -2.74 -29.67
CA ALA A 458 1.72 -2.14 -30.12
C ALA A 458 1.07 -1.31 -29.01
N GLU A 459 1.18 -1.79 -27.77
CA GLU A 459 0.59 -1.16 -26.59
C GLU A 459 1.49 -1.38 -25.37
N VAL A 460 1.52 -0.40 -24.47
CA VAL A 460 2.09 -0.53 -23.12
C VAL A 460 0.95 -0.47 -22.13
N ASN A 461 0.79 -1.52 -21.33
CA ASN A 461 -0.37 -1.67 -20.45
C ASN A 461 0.05 -2.14 -19.04
N ARG A 462 -0.50 -1.51 -18.00
CA ARG A 462 -0.22 -1.84 -16.59
C ARG A 462 -0.85 -3.15 -16.12
N CYS A 463 -1.87 -3.63 -16.83
CA CYS A 463 -2.63 -4.82 -16.44
C CYS A 463 -2.04 -6.11 -17.00
N VAL A 464 -1.10 -6.01 -17.93
CA VAL A 464 -0.37 -7.16 -18.50
C VAL A 464 0.83 -7.48 -17.61
N SER A 465 1.09 -8.75 -17.37
CA SER A 465 2.30 -9.21 -16.71
C SER A 465 3.28 -9.70 -17.79
N GLY A 466 4.47 -9.09 -17.85
CA GLY A 466 5.48 -9.37 -18.87
C GLY A 466 5.06 -8.88 -20.25
N ALA A 467 4.78 -9.81 -21.17
CA ALA A 467 4.38 -9.50 -22.53
C ALA A 467 3.22 -10.38 -23.00
N CYS A 468 2.37 -9.87 -23.87
CA CYS A 468 1.25 -10.62 -24.45
C CYS A 468 1.23 -10.52 -25.97
N LEU A 469 1.03 -11.66 -26.64
CA LEU A 469 0.93 -11.79 -28.09
C LEU A 469 -0.37 -12.47 -28.51
N SER A 470 -0.89 -12.07 -29.68
CA SER A 470 -1.99 -12.79 -30.30
C SER A 470 -1.52 -14.10 -30.94
N ARG A 471 -2.38 -15.11 -30.95
CA ARG A 471 -2.12 -16.41 -31.58
C ARG A 471 -1.85 -16.28 -33.09
N SER A 472 -2.51 -15.34 -33.75
CA SER A 472 -2.27 -15.07 -35.18
C SER A 472 -0.87 -14.52 -35.42
N LEU A 473 -0.39 -13.60 -34.59
CA LEU A 473 0.99 -13.10 -34.70
C LEU A 473 2.01 -14.22 -34.41
N TRP A 474 1.79 -15.03 -33.37
CA TRP A 474 2.63 -16.16 -33.02
C TRP A 474 2.81 -17.13 -34.20
N ARG A 475 1.71 -17.50 -34.84
CA ARG A 475 1.72 -18.34 -36.04
C ARG A 475 2.43 -17.68 -37.23
N SER A 476 2.29 -16.37 -37.39
CA SER A 476 2.99 -15.66 -38.48
C SER A 476 4.51 -15.66 -38.32
N LEU A 477 5.01 -15.79 -37.08
CA LEU A 477 6.43 -15.98 -36.79
C LEU A 477 6.93 -17.39 -37.08
N GLY A 478 6.04 -18.33 -37.50
CA GLY A 478 6.39 -19.72 -37.81
C GLY A 478 6.67 -20.58 -36.58
N LEU A 479 6.13 -20.19 -35.41
CA LEU A 479 6.32 -20.89 -34.15
C LEU A 479 5.18 -21.87 -33.85
N ALA A 480 5.52 -23.01 -33.26
CA ALA A 480 4.54 -24.00 -32.82
C ALA A 480 3.75 -23.46 -31.60
N TYR A 481 2.46 -23.67 -31.61
CA TYR A 481 1.60 -23.28 -30.49
C TYR A 481 1.25 -24.49 -29.63
N THR A 482 1.75 -24.51 -28.41
CA THR A 482 1.48 -25.57 -27.44
C THR A 482 0.82 -24.93 -26.21
N PRO A 483 -0.52 -25.03 -26.06
CA PRO A 483 -1.20 -24.40 -24.93
C PRO A 483 -0.75 -25.02 -23.60
N THR A 484 -0.57 -24.19 -22.61
CA THR A 484 -0.23 -24.56 -21.23
C THR A 484 -1.43 -24.46 -20.29
N ALA A 485 -2.45 -23.71 -20.71
CA ALA A 485 -3.69 -23.57 -19.96
C ALA A 485 -4.92 -23.52 -20.89
N ALA A 486 -6.06 -23.91 -20.35
CA ALA A 486 -7.37 -23.74 -20.98
C ALA A 486 -8.35 -23.13 -19.99
N TYR A 487 -9.11 -22.15 -20.44
CA TYR A 487 -10.21 -21.54 -19.70
C TYR A 487 -11.50 -22.01 -20.30
N LEU A 488 -12.38 -22.60 -19.47
CA LEU A 488 -13.60 -23.28 -19.91
C LEU A 488 -14.82 -22.67 -19.22
N THR A 489 -15.91 -22.53 -19.96
CA THR A 489 -17.26 -22.32 -19.41
C THR A 489 -18.10 -23.57 -19.60
N SER A 490 -18.99 -23.81 -18.67
CA SER A 490 -19.82 -25.03 -18.66
C SER A 490 -21.15 -24.77 -17.98
N ASP A 491 -22.22 -25.40 -18.49
CA ASP A 491 -23.55 -25.42 -17.83
C ASP A 491 -23.55 -26.24 -16.54
N GLY A 492 -22.56 -27.13 -16.35
CA GLY A 492 -22.37 -27.97 -15.17
C GLY A 492 -20.91 -28.11 -14.77
N PRO A 493 -20.30 -27.04 -14.20
CA PRO A 493 -18.85 -26.99 -13.95
C PRO A 493 -18.35 -28.09 -12.99
N GLU A 494 -19.16 -28.51 -12.02
CA GLU A 494 -18.80 -29.60 -11.10
C GLU A 494 -18.73 -30.97 -11.80
N ALA A 495 -19.66 -31.22 -12.71
CA ALA A 495 -19.68 -32.47 -13.50
C ALA A 495 -18.54 -32.50 -14.52
N LEU A 496 -18.18 -31.35 -15.10
CA LEU A 496 -17.02 -31.24 -15.98
C LEU A 496 -15.72 -31.43 -15.19
N ALA A 497 -15.59 -30.80 -14.02
CA ALA A 497 -14.43 -30.91 -13.14
C ALA A 497 -14.14 -32.37 -12.73
N ALA A 498 -15.18 -33.15 -12.41
CA ALA A 498 -15.01 -34.57 -12.08
C ALA A 498 -14.45 -35.41 -13.23
N ARG A 499 -14.71 -35.02 -14.50
CA ARG A 499 -14.19 -35.71 -15.69
C ARG A 499 -12.80 -35.24 -16.11
N LEU A 500 -12.38 -34.05 -15.69
CA LEU A 500 -11.04 -33.54 -16.03
C LEU A 500 -9.92 -34.44 -15.50
N GLY A 501 -10.14 -35.15 -14.39
CA GLY A 501 -9.19 -36.13 -13.86
C GLY A 501 -8.98 -37.37 -14.74
N ASP A 502 -9.85 -37.62 -15.73
CA ASP A 502 -9.73 -38.76 -16.66
C ASP A 502 -8.79 -38.45 -17.85
N TYR A 503 -8.36 -37.20 -18.00
CA TYR A 503 -7.47 -36.82 -19.09
C TYR A 503 -6.01 -36.85 -18.64
N ASP A 504 -5.20 -37.72 -19.26
CA ASP A 504 -3.76 -37.88 -18.94
C ASP A 504 -2.91 -36.64 -19.18
N PHE A 505 -3.42 -35.65 -19.92
CA PHE A 505 -2.74 -34.40 -20.25
C PHE A 505 -3.22 -33.19 -19.42
N VAL A 506 -4.07 -33.40 -18.44
CA VAL A 506 -4.52 -32.39 -17.47
C VAL A 506 -3.69 -32.58 -16.20
N ASP A 507 -2.83 -31.62 -15.91
CA ASP A 507 -1.98 -31.66 -14.72
C ASP A 507 -2.73 -31.21 -13.48
N ALA A 508 -3.58 -30.18 -13.61
CA ALA A 508 -4.42 -29.66 -12.54
C ALA A 508 -5.60 -28.86 -13.10
N TRP A 509 -6.58 -28.60 -12.26
CA TRP A 509 -7.70 -27.72 -12.59
C TRP A 509 -8.19 -26.96 -11.35
N GLN A 510 -8.75 -25.78 -11.58
CA GLN A 510 -9.24 -24.91 -10.52
C GLN A 510 -10.55 -24.24 -10.94
N THR A 511 -11.48 -24.09 -10.00
CA THR A 511 -12.71 -23.32 -10.23
C THR A 511 -12.44 -21.82 -10.14
N ARG A 512 -13.22 -21.01 -10.86
CA ARG A 512 -13.21 -19.56 -10.75
C ARG A 512 -13.33 -19.10 -9.28
N GLN A 513 -14.20 -19.75 -8.51
CA GLN A 513 -14.38 -19.41 -7.11
C GLN A 513 -13.12 -19.60 -6.28
N ALA A 514 -12.40 -20.71 -6.49
CA ALA A 514 -11.14 -20.97 -5.79
C ALA A 514 -10.05 -19.98 -6.19
N ALA A 515 -9.87 -19.72 -7.49
CA ALA A 515 -8.92 -18.75 -8.00
C ALA A 515 -9.20 -17.32 -7.49
N THR A 516 -10.47 -16.94 -7.47
CA THR A 516 -10.90 -15.63 -6.97
C THR A 516 -10.72 -15.50 -5.46
N ALA A 517 -11.09 -16.55 -4.68
CA ALA A 517 -10.93 -16.56 -3.23
C ALA A 517 -9.46 -16.36 -2.84
N ALA A 518 -8.54 -17.04 -3.51
CA ALA A 518 -7.12 -16.91 -3.26
C ALA A 518 -6.59 -15.50 -3.60
N ALA A 519 -7.05 -14.88 -4.70
CA ALA A 519 -6.70 -13.50 -5.05
C ALA A 519 -7.26 -12.48 -4.02
N VAL A 520 -8.50 -12.69 -3.57
CA VAL A 520 -9.14 -11.85 -2.53
C VAL A 520 -8.42 -12.00 -1.19
N GLU A 521 -8.00 -13.19 -0.81
CA GLU A 521 -7.22 -13.44 0.42
C GLU A 521 -5.90 -12.67 0.40
N ARG A 522 -5.19 -12.67 -0.74
CA ARG A 522 -3.99 -11.83 -0.93
C ARG A 522 -4.28 -10.34 -0.70
N LEU A 523 -5.39 -9.83 -1.24
CA LEU A 523 -5.78 -8.43 -1.08
C LEU A 523 -6.27 -8.11 0.34
N SER A 524 -6.76 -9.12 1.08
CA SER A 524 -7.25 -8.93 2.44
C SER A 524 -6.14 -8.52 3.42
N SER A 525 -4.93 -9.01 3.21
CA SER A 525 -3.75 -8.62 4.00
C SER A 525 -3.43 -7.12 3.85
N MET A 526 -3.56 -6.56 2.65
CA MET A 526 -3.43 -5.12 2.42
C MET A 526 -4.55 -4.32 3.09
N SER A 527 -5.78 -4.86 3.10
CA SER A 527 -6.92 -4.21 3.74
C SER A 527 -6.71 -4.04 5.25
N MET A 528 -6.03 -4.96 5.94
CA MET A 528 -5.73 -4.82 7.36
C MET A 528 -4.81 -3.62 7.63
N VAL A 529 -3.80 -3.39 6.80
CA VAL A 529 -2.95 -2.20 6.90
C VAL A 529 -3.79 -0.94 6.79
N VAL A 530 -4.75 -0.92 5.86
CA VAL A 530 -5.68 0.22 5.69
C VAL A 530 -6.54 0.42 6.94
N TYR A 531 -7.06 -0.63 7.58
CA TYR A 531 -7.82 -0.50 8.84
C TYR A 531 -6.97 0.09 9.97
N ILE A 532 -5.71 -0.32 10.08
CA ILE A 532 -4.74 0.26 11.03
C ILE A 532 -4.58 1.77 10.74
N LEU A 533 -4.45 2.16 9.48
CA LEU A 533 -4.33 3.56 9.08
C LEU A 533 -5.60 4.37 9.38
N ILE A 534 -6.80 3.79 9.19
CA ILE A 534 -8.07 4.41 9.58
C ILE A 534 -8.11 4.66 11.08
N LEU A 535 -7.70 3.70 11.89
CA LEU A 535 -7.68 3.82 13.35
C LEU A 535 -6.73 4.93 13.81
N PHE A 536 -5.49 4.92 13.33
CA PHE A 536 -4.50 5.93 13.73
C PHE A 536 -4.79 7.31 13.13
N GLY A 537 -5.20 7.37 11.86
CA GLY A 537 -5.59 8.62 11.21
C GLY A 537 -6.81 9.26 11.88
N GLY A 538 -7.83 8.46 12.20
CA GLY A 538 -9.02 8.91 12.93
C GLY A 538 -8.70 9.37 14.36
N GLY A 539 -7.87 8.61 15.08
CA GLY A 539 -7.39 8.99 16.42
C GLY A 539 -6.62 10.31 16.40
N LEU A 540 -5.70 10.47 15.45
CA LEU A 540 -4.96 11.73 15.28
C LEU A 540 -5.90 12.90 14.95
N ALA A 541 -6.86 12.68 14.03
CA ALA A 541 -7.85 13.69 13.68
C ALA A 541 -8.63 14.18 14.93
N CYS A 542 -9.07 13.26 15.78
CA CYS A 542 -9.75 13.59 17.03
C CYS A 542 -8.88 14.46 17.94
N ILE A 543 -7.61 14.09 18.14
CA ILE A 543 -6.66 14.81 18.99
C ILE A 543 -6.36 16.21 18.43
N VAL A 544 -6.13 16.31 17.11
CA VAL A 544 -5.84 17.59 16.45
C VAL A 544 -7.02 18.54 16.55
N ILE A 545 -8.22 18.08 16.21
CA ILE A 545 -9.44 18.91 16.27
C ILE A 545 -9.71 19.35 17.71
N TYR A 546 -9.52 18.46 18.70
CA TYR A 546 -9.65 18.77 20.12
C TYR A 546 -8.66 19.88 20.54
N ASN A 547 -7.38 19.72 20.20
CA ASN A 547 -6.36 20.71 20.55
C ASN A 547 -6.64 22.07 19.91
N LEU A 548 -6.94 22.09 18.61
CA LEU A 548 -7.26 23.33 17.90
C LEU A 548 -8.53 24.00 18.44
N GLY A 549 -9.55 23.23 18.78
CA GLY A 549 -10.79 23.74 19.34
C GLY A 549 -10.59 24.37 20.73
N ILE A 550 -9.86 23.68 21.61
CA ILE A 550 -9.50 24.22 22.94
C ILE A 550 -8.63 25.48 22.80
N MET A 551 -7.66 25.45 21.89
CA MET A 551 -6.79 26.59 21.62
C MET A 551 -7.59 27.79 21.17
N SER A 552 -8.48 27.63 20.20
CA SER A 552 -9.39 28.68 19.72
C SER A 552 -10.24 29.26 20.84
N PHE A 553 -10.73 28.42 21.75
CA PHE A 553 -11.51 28.85 22.90
C PHE A 553 -10.70 29.74 23.85
N PHE A 554 -9.50 29.29 24.27
CA PHE A 554 -8.70 30.10 25.22
C PHE A 554 -8.21 31.42 24.63
N GLU A 555 -7.91 31.49 23.33
CA GLU A 555 -7.56 32.76 22.67
C GLU A 555 -8.69 33.78 22.66
N GLN A 556 -9.93 33.31 22.70
CA GLN A 556 -11.11 34.18 22.68
C GLN A 556 -11.68 34.47 24.09
N LEU A 557 -11.16 33.80 25.12
CA LEU A 557 -11.72 33.85 26.47
C LEU A 557 -11.97 35.28 26.94
N ARG A 558 -11.00 36.18 26.72
CA ARG A 558 -11.11 37.60 27.09
C ARG A 558 -12.21 38.34 26.33
N SER A 559 -12.31 38.08 25.00
CA SER A 559 -13.34 38.69 24.16
C SER A 559 -14.73 38.18 24.54
N LEU A 560 -14.85 36.92 24.90
CA LEU A 560 -16.09 36.29 25.35
C LEU A 560 -16.51 36.83 26.73
N ALA A 561 -15.56 37.00 27.65
CA ALA A 561 -15.80 37.62 28.95
C ALA A 561 -16.29 39.08 28.81
N THR A 562 -15.71 39.85 27.87
CA THR A 562 -16.19 41.23 27.58
C THR A 562 -17.64 41.22 27.08
N LEU A 563 -18.04 40.27 26.23
CA LEU A 563 -19.42 40.14 25.77
C LEU A 563 -20.39 39.83 26.92
N MET A 564 -19.95 38.99 27.89
CA MET A 564 -20.78 38.74 29.11
C MET A 564 -21.01 40.00 29.92
N VAL A 565 -19.98 40.83 30.10
CA VAL A 565 -20.12 42.12 30.80
C VAL A 565 -21.06 43.05 30.03
N LEU A 566 -21.11 42.95 28.70
CA LEU A 566 -22.04 43.72 27.87
C LEU A 566 -23.48 43.17 27.89
N GLY A 567 -23.74 42.11 28.68
CA GLY A 567 -25.08 41.56 28.89
C GLY A 567 -25.48 40.38 27.99
N PHE A 568 -24.54 39.78 27.26
CA PHE A 568 -24.83 38.57 26.51
C PHE A 568 -24.97 37.36 27.43
N TYR A 569 -25.96 36.52 27.19
CA TYR A 569 -26.19 35.30 27.96
C TYR A 569 -25.13 34.21 27.61
N GLU A 570 -24.81 33.38 28.60
CA GLU A 570 -23.87 32.24 28.42
C GLU A 570 -24.22 31.37 27.23
N LYS A 571 -25.52 31.12 26.98
CA LYS A 571 -25.99 30.33 25.83
C LYS A 571 -25.66 30.98 24.48
N GLU A 572 -25.76 32.32 24.41
CA GLU A 572 -25.47 33.07 23.18
C GLU A 572 -23.97 33.02 22.84
N ILE A 573 -23.14 33.24 23.87
CA ILE A 573 -21.68 33.18 23.75
C ILE A 573 -21.24 31.78 23.33
N LYS A 574 -21.81 30.73 23.94
CA LYS A 574 -21.56 29.35 23.56
C LYS A 574 -21.93 29.09 22.11
N THR A 575 -23.08 29.58 21.68
CA THR A 575 -23.52 29.42 20.27
C THR A 575 -22.56 30.12 19.29
N LEU A 576 -22.07 31.31 19.62
CA LEU A 576 -21.10 32.04 18.81
C LEU A 576 -19.80 31.25 18.62
N GLN A 577 -19.23 30.73 19.73
CA GLN A 577 -17.99 29.96 19.70
C GLN A 577 -18.13 28.65 18.94
N LEU A 578 -19.23 27.91 19.19
CA LEU A 578 -19.48 26.63 18.52
C LEU A 578 -19.73 26.82 17.03
N SER A 579 -20.41 27.90 16.63
CA SER A 579 -20.64 28.22 15.22
C SER A 579 -19.34 28.51 14.46
N GLU A 580 -18.39 29.22 15.12
CA GLU A 580 -17.07 29.47 14.51
C GLU A 580 -16.31 28.15 14.22
N ASN A 581 -16.29 27.25 15.20
CA ASN A 581 -15.65 25.94 15.04
C ASN A 581 -16.30 25.09 13.95
N ILE A 582 -17.62 25.15 13.78
CA ILE A 582 -18.35 24.47 12.69
C ILE A 582 -17.95 25.05 11.33
N ILE A 583 -17.81 26.38 11.22
CA ILE A 583 -17.34 27.01 9.99
C ILE A 583 -15.93 26.53 9.64
N PHE A 584 -15.03 26.47 10.62
CA PHE A 584 -13.69 25.91 10.39
C PHE A 584 -13.74 24.45 9.95
N ALA A 585 -14.61 23.64 10.54
CA ALA A 585 -14.79 22.25 10.17
C ALA A 585 -15.28 22.11 8.72
N VAL A 586 -16.31 22.86 8.33
CA VAL A 586 -16.83 22.85 6.95
C VAL A 586 -15.78 23.30 5.94
N CYS A 587 -15.10 24.42 6.20
CA CYS A 587 -14.02 24.90 5.32
C CYS A 587 -12.86 23.90 5.25
N GLY A 588 -12.49 23.30 6.38
CA GLY A 588 -11.44 22.28 6.43
C GLY A 588 -11.81 21.01 5.65
N ILE A 589 -13.06 20.54 5.78
CA ILE A 589 -13.58 19.40 5.01
C ILE A 589 -13.52 19.71 3.50
N LEU A 590 -14.00 20.89 3.08
CA LEU A 590 -13.99 21.28 1.66
C LEU A 590 -12.58 21.37 1.06
N LEU A 591 -11.59 21.80 1.84
CA LEU A 591 -10.18 21.81 1.43
C LEU A 591 -9.52 20.42 1.54
N GLY A 592 -9.96 19.62 2.49
CA GLY A 592 -9.43 18.28 2.73
C GLY A 592 -9.77 17.28 1.62
N ILE A 593 -10.93 17.43 0.97
CA ILE A 593 -11.36 16.56 -0.14
C ILE A 593 -10.35 16.59 -1.31
N PRO A 594 -10.05 17.73 -1.95
CA PRO A 594 -9.11 17.76 -3.07
C PRO A 594 -7.69 17.35 -2.66
N LEU A 595 -7.28 17.64 -1.43
CA LEU A 595 -6.00 17.20 -0.88
C LEU A 595 -5.96 15.67 -0.76
N GLY A 596 -7.00 15.06 -0.21
CA GLY A 596 -7.11 13.61 -0.07
C GLY A 596 -7.16 12.88 -1.41
N VAL A 597 -7.92 13.41 -2.39
CA VAL A 597 -7.96 12.88 -3.76
C VAL A 597 -6.57 12.93 -4.41
N SER A 598 -5.85 14.05 -4.28
CA SER A 598 -4.50 14.19 -4.85
C SER A 598 -3.51 13.20 -4.22
N LEU A 599 -3.58 13.00 -2.90
CA LEU A 599 -2.74 12.04 -2.18
C LEU A 599 -3.08 10.60 -2.56
N ASN A 600 -4.37 10.26 -2.70
CA ASN A 600 -4.79 8.94 -3.15
C ASN A 600 -4.24 8.62 -4.54
N ARG A 601 -4.38 9.56 -5.48
CA ARG A 601 -3.83 9.41 -6.84
C ARG A 601 -2.32 9.23 -6.82
N MET A 602 -1.60 9.98 -5.99
CA MET A 602 -0.15 9.87 -5.85
C MET A 602 0.26 8.46 -5.33
N ILE A 603 -0.46 7.91 -4.35
CA ILE A 603 -0.22 6.56 -3.84
C ILE A 603 -0.50 5.51 -4.93
N LEU A 604 -1.66 5.59 -5.60
CA LEU A 604 -2.05 4.60 -6.60
C LEU A 604 -1.08 4.55 -7.79
N VAL A 605 -0.54 5.71 -8.21
CA VAL A 605 0.49 5.77 -9.27
C VAL A 605 1.82 5.17 -8.79
N SER A 606 2.13 5.26 -7.50
CA SER A 606 3.38 4.74 -6.93
C SER A 606 3.36 3.23 -6.70
N ILE A 607 2.17 2.61 -6.64
CA ILE A 607 2.03 1.14 -6.57
C ILE A 607 2.09 0.61 -8.01
N THR A 608 3.25 0.06 -8.40
CA THR A 608 3.49 -0.38 -9.78
C THR A 608 3.08 -1.83 -10.04
N THR A 609 3.11 -2.68 -9.03
CA THR A 609 2.86 -4.13 -9.15
C THR A 609 1.39 -4.52 -9.25
N MET A 610 0.48 -3.62 -8.87
CA MET A 610 -0.96 -3.82 -8.99
C MET A 610 -1.59 -2.65 -9.74
N PRO A 611 -2.36 -2.90 -10.80
CA PRO A 611 -3.01 -1.84 -11.57
C PRO A 611 -4.25 -1.30 -10.85
N LEU A 612 -4.05 -0.77 -9.63
CA LEU A 612 -5.12 -0.15 -8.86
C LEU A 612 -5.60 1.13 -9.55
N MET A 613 -6.89 1.24 -9.78
CA MET A 613 -7.53 2.46 -10.28
C MET A 613 -8.17 3.28 -9.16
N GLU A 614 -8.29 4.58 -9.40
CA GLU A 614 -9.02 5.47 -8.51
C GLU A 614 -10.52 5.12 -8.54
N ALA A 615 -11.01 4.51 -7.49
CA ALA A 615 -12.39 4.06 -7.35
C ALA A 615 -12.97 4.51 -6.02
N THR A 616 -13.13 5.83 -5.84
CA THR A 616 -13.73 6.37 -4.63
C THR A 616 -15.24 6.27 -4.68
N ARG A 617 -15.85 5.52 -3.79
CA ARG A 617 -17.30 5.42 -3.65
C ARG A 617 -17.86 6.70 -3.02
N PRO A 618 -18.99 7.25 -3.52
CA PRO A 618 -19.63 8.41 -2.89
C PRO A 618 -19.97 8.19 -1.40
N ALA A 619 -20.28 6.96 -1.02
CA ALA A 619 -20.52 6.57 0.37
C ALA A 619 -19.29 6.76 1.26
N SER A 620 -18.09 6.41 0.79
CA SER A 620 -16.84 6.58 1.53
C SER A 620 -16.45 8.05 1.67
N LEU A 621 -16.70 8.86 0.64
CA LEU A 621 -16.55 10.31 0.73
C LEU A 621 -17.51 10.89 1.77
N ALA A 622 -18.79 10.52 1.72
CA ALA A 622 -19.79 10.97 2.69
C ALA A 622 -19.45 10.52 4.12
N LEU A 623 -18.98 9.27 4.28
CA LEU A 623 -18.54 8.73 5.57
C LEU A 623 -17.34 9.49 6.13
N SER A 624 -16.34 9.80 5.29
CA SER A 624 -15.16 10.59 5.70
C SER A 624 -15.56 11.99 6.18
N CYS A 625 -16.47 12.65 5.45
CA CYS A 625 -17.04 13.95 5.85
C CYS A 625 -17.81 13.83 7.15
N ALA A 626 -18.65 12.81 7.30
CA ALA A 626 -19.47 12.57 8.49
C ALA A 626 -18.59 12.29 9.73
N VAL A 627 -17.56 11.46 9.60
CA VAL A 627 -16.62 11.14 10.69
C VAL A 627 -15.87 12.40 11.13
N THR A 628 -15.34 13.18 10.19
CA THR A 628 -14.62 14.43 10.49
C THR A 628 -15.55 15.46 11.16
N LEU A 629 -16.77 15.59 10.67
CA LEU A 629 -17.78 16.47 11.26
C LEU A 629 -18.20 16.00 12.66
N LEU A 630 -18.38 14.69 12.85
CA LEU A 630 -18.70 14.09 14.14
C LEU A 630 -17.62 14.36 15.18
N PHE A 631 -16.33 14.23 14.80
CA PHE A 631 -15.23 14.61 15.69
C PHE A 631 -15.26 16.09 16.03
N ALA A 632 -15.51 16.96 15.06
CA ALA A 632 -15.64 18.40 15.32
C ALA A 632 -16.82 18.73 16.27
N LEU A 633 -17.96 18.05 16.10
CA LEU A 633 -19.12 18.20 16.99
C LEU A 633 -18.84 17.64 18.39
N ALA A 634 -18.20 16.47 18.50
CA ALA A 634 -17.82 15.89 19.79
C ALA A 634 -16.90 16.81 20.58
N VAL A 635 -15.89 17.37 19.90
CA VAL A 635 -14.98 18.37 20.49
C VAL A 635 -15.73 19.61 20.93
N ASN A 636 -16.68 20.09 20.13
CA ASN A 636 -17.53 21.23 20.51
C ASN A 636 -18.34 20.94 21.77
N VAL A 637 -18.86 19.73 21.94
CA VAL A 637 -19.57 19.33 23.19
C VAL A 637 -18.63 19.39 24.40
N VAL A 638 -17.39 18.87 24.24
CA VAL A 638 -16.38 18.88 25.31
C VAL A 638 -16.00 20.32 25.69
N ILE A 639 -15.74 21.19 24.71
CA ILE A 639 -15.44 22.61 24.92
C ILE A 639 -16.62 23.31 25.61
N GLY A 640 -17.84 23.02 25.14
CA GLY A 640 -19.05 23.59 25.74
C GLY A 640 -19.30 23.19 27.21
N ARG A 641 -18.82 21.98 27.61
CA ARG A 641 -18.84 21.57 29.04
C ARG A 641 -17.78 22.33 29.84
N LYS A 642 -16.58 22.45 29.31
CA LYS A 642 -15.44 23.11 29.95
C LYS A 642 -15.67 24.62 30.11
N MET A 643 -16.51 25.26 29.27
CA MET A 643 -16.93 26.66 29.42
C MET A 643 -17.72 26.94 30.70
N ARG A 644 -18.46 25.97 31.22
CA ARG A 644 -19.23 26.11 32.47
C ARG A 644 -18.36 26.13 33.72
N GLU A 645 -17.15 25.60 33.66
CA GLU A 645 -16.23 25.47 34.80
C GLU A 645 -15.33 26.71 34.98
N ILE A 646 -15.38 27.68 34.05
CA ILE A 646 -14.46 28.81 34.05
C ILE A 646 -15.09 29.98 34.80
N ASP A 647 -14.38 30.45 35.85
CA ASP A 647 -14.69 31.70 36.51
C ASP A 647 -14.39 32.90 35.61
N MET A 648 -15.46 33.40 34.95
CA MET A 648 -15.37 34.51 34.00
C MET A 648 -14.99 35.84 34.71
N LEU A 649 -15.31 35.99 36.00
CA LEU A 649 -14.90 37.16 36.79
C LEU A 649 -13.40 37.12 37.11
N GLY A 650 -12.86 35.90 37.37
CA GLY A 650 -11.42 35.71 37.53
C GLY A 650 -10.64 35.99 36.25
N ALA A 651 -11.22 35.65 35.05
CA ALA A 651 -10.59 35.92 33.74
C ALA A 651 -10.49 37.43 33.41
N LEU A 652 -11.32 38.27 34.00
CA LEU A 652 -11.23 39.73 33.86
C LEU A 652 -10.28 40.34 34.90
N LYS A 653 -10.23 39.80 36.15
CA LYS A 653 -9.37 40.27 37.23
C LYS A 653 -7.88 39.93 37.04
N SER A 654 -7.54 38.96 36.25
CA SER A 654 -6.13 38.58 36.00
C SER A 654 -5.33 39.58 35.15
N VAL A 655 -5.85 40.80 34.96
CA VAL A 655 -5.24 41.88 34.16
C VAL A 655 -5.00 43.16 35.01
N GLU A 656 -5.39 43.19 36.25
CA GLU A 656 -4.85 44.14 37.23
C GLU A 656 -3.71 43.49 38.03
#